data_517a50e5c4c2b1e5df149ca586700e5c
#
_entry.id   517a50e5c4c2b1e5df149ca586700e5c
#
_cell.length_a   1.000
_cell.length_b   1.000
_cell.length_c   1.000
_cell.angle_alpha   90.00
_cell.angle_beta   90.00
_cell.angle_gamma   90.00
#
_symmetry.space_group_name_H-M   'P 1'
#
loop_
_entity.id
_entity.type
_entity.pdbx_description
1 polymer ?
#
loop_
_entity_poly.entity_id
_entity_poly.type
_entity_poly.pdbx_seq_one_letter_code
_entity_poly.pdbx_strand_id
1 'polypeptide(L)'
;MTAFEEFGVLAELGKAIEEMDWTLPTDVQAEAIPLILGGGDVLMAAETGSGKTGAFCLPIIQIVWETLKDISEGKTSKVLQTTATTWAMSFFDRTEALAVTPDGLRCQSRDFKEWHGCRATKGVHTKGVFYYEATVTDEGLCRVGWSTQAARLDLGTDRLGFGFGGTGKKSNAKQFDEYGSAFGINDVIGCLLNLNNGEMKFTKNGEDLGVAFKLTGSQKSDCYFPAVVLKNAEMSFNFGTQPFKHKPPAGAVPICEAPKENVKNNAVSANTAPDSTPVNNAPQAIIIEPSRELAEQTCNQITKFKKHLSDPSIRELLVVGGINVKEQINQLNAGIDIVVATPGRLEDLIQGGYLALTHCRFFVLDEADGLLKAGYGDMIERLHRQIPKITSDGRRLQMVVCSATLHAFEVKKMAEKLMHFPTWVDLKGEDAVPETVHHVVVMVDPQTDRTWATLRKPIQTDGVHARDNISSGNTTPETLSEATKLLKGEYCLKAINQHNMDRAIIFCRTKIDCDNLERFLLSSGGQYSCVCLHGDRKPQERKSNLEKFKQNQVKFLICTDVAARGIDITGLPFMINITLPDEKSNYVHRIGRVGRADRMGLAISLVSTVPEKVWYHGEWCSSRGRNCKNTALTDDRPKGCCMWYNEPQYLADIEEHLNVTIQQVGTDLKVPVNEFDGKVTYGEKRANTGSGYKKLNK
;
A
#
# COMPACT_ATOMS: atom_id res chain seq x y z
N MET A 1 9.53 24.89 16.30
CA MET A 1 9.32 24.18 15.02
C MET A 1 9.65 22.75 15.31
N THR A 2 8.68 21.86 15.16
CA THR A 2 8.88 20.42 15.38
C THR A 2 9.63 19.81 14.20
N ALA A 3 10.26 18.64 14.37
CA ALA A 3 10.91 17.94 13.27
C ALA A 3 9.94 17.58 12.13
N PHE A 4 8.64 17.44 12.40
CA PHE A 4 7.60 17.18 11.40
C PHE A 4 7.25 18.42 10.55
N GLU A 5 7.37 19.62 11.10
CA GLU A 5 7.14 20.87 10.37
C GLU A 5 8.18 21.08 9.25
N GLU A 6 9.39 20.53 9.39
CA GLU A 6 10.41 20.55 8.34
C GLU A 6 9.96 19.78 7.07
N PHE A 7 9.05 18.84 7.21
CA PHE A 7 8.45 18.09 6.09
C PHE A 7 7.15 18.72 5.56
N GLY A 8 6.79 19.91 6.03
CA GLY A 8 5.60 20.64 5.59
C GLY A 8 4.32 20.31 6.36
N VAL A 9 4.42 19.61 7.49
CA VAL A 9 3.28 19.36 8.38
C VAL A 9 2.89 20.64 9.11
N LEU A 10 1.57 20.93 9.23
CA LEU A 10 1.07 22.10 9.94
C LEU A 10 1.46 22.10 11.42
N ALA A 11 1.69 23.28 11.99
CA ALA A 11 2.07 23.46 13.40
C ALA A 11 1.04 22.86 14.37
N GLU A 12 -0.24 22.95 14.05
CA GLU A 12 -1.34 22.37 14.82
C GLU A 12 -1.27 20.83 14.90
N LEU A 13 -0.89 20.19 13.78
CA LEU A 13 -0.62 18.76 13.76
C LEU A 13 0.67 18.43 14.49
N GLY A 14 1.71 19.23 14.32
CA GLY A 14 2.97 19.12 15.05
C GLY A 14 2.77 19.11 16.55
N LYS A 15 1.93 20.00 17.08
CA LYS A 15 1.57 20.06 18.51
C LYS A 15 0.85 18.79 18.98
N ALA A 16 -0.07 18.25 18.18
CA ALA A 16 -0.76 17.00 18.52
C ALA A 16 0.19 15.80 18.56
N ILE A 17 1.19 15.77 17.67
CA ILE A 17 2.24 14.76 17.59
C ILE A 17 3.16 14.82 18.82
N GLU A 18 3.57 16.02 19.25
CA GLU A 18 4.37 16.21 20.48
C GLU A 18 3.63 15.71 21.73
N GLU A 19 2.32 15.96 21.83
CA GLU A 19 1.49 15.45 22.93
C GLU A 19 1.37 13.91 22.95
N MET A 20 1.73 13.25 21.85
CA MET A 20 1.79 11.78 21.72
C MET A 20 3.21 11.24 21.95
N ASP A 21 4.15 12.07 22.46
CA ASP A 21 5.57 11.74 22.66
C ASP A 21 6.31 11.33 21.37
N TRP A 22 5.86 11.80 20.20
CA TRP A 22 6.57 11.61 18.95
C TRP A 22 7.53 12.76 18.69
N THR A 23 8.77 12.59 19.09
CA THR A 23 9.80 13.65 19.03
C THR A 23 10.46 13.77 17.67
N LEU A 24 10.65 12.66 16.97
CA LEU A 24 11.28 12.59 15.65
C LEU A 24 10.41 11.75 14.70
N PRO A 25 10.31 12.14 13.43
CA PRO A 25 9.70 11.31 12.40
C PRO A 25 10.52 10.04 12.18
N THR A 26 9.84 8.96 11.89
CA THR A 26 10.47 7.73 11.41
C THR A 26 10.88 7.89 9.95
N ASP A 27 11.78 7.03 9.46
CA ASP A 27 12.25 7.11 8.07
C ASP A 27 11.11 7.05 7.06
N VAL A 28 10.10 6.17 7.27
CA VAL A 28 8.94 6.12 6.39
C VAL A 28 8.09 7.39 6.44
N GLN A 29 8.01 8.05 7.57
CA GLN A 29 7.32 9.34 7.70
C GLN A 29 8.09 10.45 7.01
N ALA A 30 9.42 10.49 7.20
CA ALA A 30 10.29 11.49 6.58
C ALA A 30 10.23 11.43 5.04
N GLU A 31 10.17 10.23 4.45
CA GLU A 31 10.09 10.06 3.01
C GLU A 31 8.67 10.21 2.46
N ALA A 32 7.66 9.60 3.10
CA ALA A 32 6.32 9.55 2.54
C ALA A 32 5.50 10.84 2.73
N ILE A 33 5.64 11.54 3.87
CA ILE A 33 4.85 12.76 4.15
C ILE A 33 5.01 13.82 3.04
N PRO A 34 6.24 14.21 2.64
CA PRO A 34 6.41 15.21 1.59
C PRO A 34 5.84 14.78 0.24
N LEU A 35 5.96 13.48 -0.09
CA LEU A 35 5.43 12.91 -1.34
C LEU A 35 3.90 12.97 -1.40
N ILE A 36 3.23 12.64 -0.28
CA ILE A 36 1.77 12.68 -0.19
C ILE A 36 1.28 14.13 -0.22
N LEU A 37 1.94 15.05 0.50
CA LEU A 37 1.65 16.49 0.44
C LEU A 37 1.86 17.04 -0.97
N GLY A 38 2.84 16.54 -1.70
CA GLY A 38 3.11 16.88 -3.10
C GLY A 38 2.09 16.37 -4.10
N GLY A 39 1.12 15.52 -3.72
CA GLY A 39 0.02 15.05 -4.55
C GLY A 39 0.34 13.81 -5.40
N GLY A 40 1.49 13.16 -5.22
CA GLY A 40 1.87 11.90 -5.90
C GLY A 40 1.21 10.67 -5.30
N ASP A 41 1.02 9.63 -6.09
CA ASP A 41 0.69 8.31 -5.57
C ASP A 41 1.91 7.72 -4.86
N VAL A 42 1.69 7.10 -3.71
CA VAL A 42 2.79 6.55 -2.90
C VAL A 42 2.51 5.09 -2.58
N LEU A 43 3.48 4.25 -2.89
CA LEU A 43 3.51 2.84 -2.50
C LEU A 43 4.63 2.65 -1.48
N MET A 44 4.28 2.34 -0.23
CA MET A 44 5.25 2.28 0.84
C MET A 44 5.34 0.90 1.49
N ALA A 45 6.58 0.41 1.68
CA ALA A 45 6.90 -0.73 2.52
C ALA A 45 7.71 -0.30 3.72
N ALA A 46 7.24 -0.72 4.85
CA ALA A 46 7.97 -0.61 6.09
C ALA A 46 7.41 -1.62 7.09
N GLU A 47 8.17 -1.93 8.11
CA GLU A 47 7.75 -2.85 9.15
C GLU A 47 6.48 -2.41 9.89
N THR A 48 5.76 -3.37 10.46
CA THR A 48 4.65 -3.05 11.37
C THR A 48 5.20 -2.25 12.56
N GLY A 49 4.53 -1.14 12.87
CA GLY A 49 5.00 -0.24 13.93
C GLY A 49 6.07 0.77 13.54
N SER A 50 6.47 0.84 12.26
CA SER A 50 7.41 1.85 11.74
C SER A 50 6.81 3.26 11.61
N GLY A 51 5.52 3.43 11.89
CA GLY A 51 4.84 4.73 11.78
C GLY A 51 4.10 4.98 10.47
N LYS A 52 3.85 3.93 9.62
CA LYS A 52 3.10 4.05 8.36
C LYS A 52 1.77 4.79 8.50
N THR A 53 1.00 4.48 9.55
CA THR A 53 -0.29 5.13 9.78
C THR A 53 -0.14 6.64 9.94
N GLY A 54 0.89 7.11 10.67
CA GLY A 54 1.22 8.53 10.75
C GLY A 54 1.69 9.11 9.42
N ALA A 55 2.46 8.33 8.64
CA ALA A 55 2.99 8.75 7.35
C ALA A 55 1.89 9.13 6.33
N PHE A 56 0.75 8.43 6.33
CA PHE A 56 -0.36 8.79 5.44
C PHE A 56 -1.45 9.63 6.11
N CYS A 57 -1.77 9.39 7.39
CA CYS A 57 -2.85 10.14 8.06
C CYS A 57 -2.53 11.63 8.19
N LEU A 58 -1.31 12.00 8.58
CA LEU A 58 -0.93 13.40 8.79
C LEU A 58 -1.12 14.26 7.53
N PRO A 59 -0.53 13.91 6.38
CA PRO A 59 -0.70 14.70 5.17
C PRO A 59 -2.14 14.69 4.65
N ILE A 60 -2.88 13.58 4.78
CA ILE A 60 -4.29 13.50 4.35
C ILE A 60 -5.17 14.43 5.22
N ILE A 61 -5.02 14.37 6.54
CA ILE A 61 -5.74 15.26 7.47
C ILE A 61 -5.46 16.72 7.13
N GLN A 62 -4.20 17.08 6.90
CA GLN A 62 -3.81 18.44 6.53
C GLN A 62 -4.51 18.89 5.25
N ILE A 63 -4.42 18.10 4.17
CA ILE A 63 -4.97 18.48 2.88
C ILE A 63 -6.51 18.55 2.93
N VAL A 64 -7.17 17.63 3.65
CA VAL A 64 -8.62 17.67 3.86
C VAL A 64 -9.02 18.93 4.63
N TRP A 65 -8.32 19.27 5.70
CA TRP A 65 -8.58 20.48 6.48
C TRP A 65 -8.35 21.76 5.68
N GLU A 66 -7.22 21.86 4.97
CA GLU A 66 -6.94 23.01 4.10
C GLU A 66 -8.02 23.16 3.02
N THR A 67 -8.49 22.06 2.45
CA THR A 67 -9.57 22.07 1.44
C THR A 67 -10.89 22.58 2.03
N LEU A 68 -11.27 22.10 3.23
CA LEU A 68 -12.48 22.55 3.92
C LEU A 68 -12.38 24.04 4.29
N LYS A 69 -11.22 24.50 4.72
CA LYS A 69 -10.94 25.90 5.04
C LYS A 69 -11.05 26.80 3.81
N ASP A 70 -10.42 26.40 2.69
CA ASP A 70 -10.53 27.15 1.43
C ASP A 70 -11.98 27.26 0.95
N ILE A 71 -12.79 26.19 1.09
CA ILE A 71 -14.22 26.22 0.78
C ILE A 71 -14.96 27.18 1.71
N SER A 72 -14.71 27.14 3.03
CA SER A 72 -15.39 28.03 4.01
C SER A 72 -15.05 29.50 3.81
N GLU A 73 -13.84 29.80 3.35
CA GLU A 73 -13.34 31.14 3.06
C GLU A 73 -13.66 31.62 1.62
N GLY A 74 -14.34 30.78 0.82
CA GLY A 74 -14.67 31.09 -0.59
C GLY A 74 -13.45 31.24 -1.50
N LYS A 75 -12.31 30.67 -1.13
CA LYS A 75 -11.07 30.72 -1.92
C LYS A 75 -11.08 29.71 -3.04
N THR A 76 -10.65 30.14 -4.22
CA THR A 76 -10.42 29.24 -5.35
C THR A 76 -9.17 28.39 -5.10
N SER A 77 -9.22 27.09 -5.45
CA SER A 77 -8.10 26.15 -5.29
C SER A 77 -6.78 26.73 -5.85
N LYS A 78 -5.67 26.58 -5.11
CA LYS A 78 -4.32 27.02 -5.53
C LYS A 78 -3.89 26.36 -6.87
N VAL A 79 -4.37 25.14 -7.18
CA VAL A 79 -4.09 24.48 -8.46
C VAL A 79 -4.66 25.28 -9.63
N LEU A 80 -5.81 25.92 -9.47
CA LEU A 80 -6.43 26.78 -10.47
C LEU A 80 -5.62 28.04 -10.76
N GLN A 81 -4.95 28.60 -9.77
CA GLN A 81 -4.12 29.81 -9.91
C GLN A 81 -2.78 29.54 -10.61
N THR A 82 -2.15 28.38 -10.32
CA THR A 82 -0.83 28.03 -10.88
C THR A 82 -0.94 27.65 -12.38
N THR A 83 -2.01 26.95 -12.79
CA THR A 83 -2.19 26.54 -14.19
C THR A 83 -2.50 27.69 -15.15
N ALA A 84 -3.01 28.81 -14.67
CA ALA A 84 -3.27 29.99 -15.50
C ALA A 84 -2.00 30.77 -15.90
N THR A 85 -0.90 30.60 -15.17
CA THR A 85 0.33 31.40 -15.36
C THR A 85 1.45 30.65 -16.09
N THR A 86 1.50 29.34 -16.06
CA THR A 86 2.61 28.51 -16.56
C THR A 86 2.25 27.73 -17.84
N TRP A 87 3.28 27.41 -18.65
CA TRP A 87 3.19 26.43 -19.73
C TRP A 87 3.23 25.03 -19.12
N ALA A 88 2.12 24.31 -19.19
CA ALA A 88 1.96 22.98 -18.62
C ALA A 88 0.86 22.22 -19.38
N MET A 89 0.80 20.92 -19.24
CA MET A 89 -0.35 20.13 -19.68
C MET A 89 -1.55 20.42 -18.77
N SER A 90 -2.74 20.52 -19.34
CA SER A 90 -3.94 20.98 -18.62
C SER A 90 -4.50 19.89 -17.70
N PHE A 91 -4.82 20.26 -16.48
CA PHE A 91 -5.57 19.40 -15.56
C PHE A 91 -7.06 19.27 -15.94
N PHE A 92 -7.58 20.18 -16.75
CA PHE A 92 -8.99 20.25 -17.08
C PHE A 92 -9.30 19.83 -18.51
N ASP A 93 -8.43 20.15 -19.47
CA ASP A 93 -8.61 19.80 -20.88
C ASP A 93 -7.93 18.47 -21.19
N ARG A 94 -8.44 17.42 -20.58
CA ARG A 94 -7.97 16.04 -20.71
C ARG A 94 -9.12 15.05 -20.56
N THR A 95 -8.90 13.81 -21.01
CA THR A 95 -9.79 12.69 -20.71
C THR A 95 -9.57 12.18 -19.28
N GLU A 96 -10.60 11.57 -18.66
CA GLU A 96 -10.58 11.17 -17.26
C GLU A 96 -9.45 10.22 -16.86
N ALA A 97 -9.13 9.23 -17.72
CA ALA A 97 -8.11 8.22 -17.41
C ALA A 97 -6.69 8.66 -17.79
N LEU A 98 -6.47 9.92 -18.17
CA LEU A 98 -5.14 10.46 -18.34
C LEU A 98 -4.73 11.24 -17.08
N ALA A 99 -3.63 10.84 -16.48
CA ALA A 99 -3.04 11.54 -15.34
C ALA A 99 -2.04 12.61 -15.82
N VAL A 100 -1.97 13.72 -15.08
CA VAL A 100 -0.98 14.78 -15.25
C VAL A 100 -0.28 15.01 -13.92
N THR A 101 1.05 15.08 -13.91
CA THR A 101 1.83 15.37 -12.68
C THR A 101 1.51 16.75 -12.11
N PRO A 102 1.74 17.00 -10.81
CA PRO A 102 1.44 18.29 -10.18
C PRO A 102 2.12 19.50 -10.83
N ASP A 103 3.31 19.32 -11.41
CA ASP A 103 4.02 20.34 -12.19
C ASP A 103 3.47 20.55 -13.62
N GLY A 104 2.57 19.66 -14.07
CA GLY A 104 2.01 19.68 -15.41
C GLY A 104 2.96 19.28 -16.53
N LEU A 105 4.12 18.71 -16.21
CA LEU A 105 5.16 18.41 -17.19
C LEU A 105 5.22 16.93 -17.60
N ARG A 106 4.32 16.07 -17.09
CA ARG A 106 4.26 14.67 -17.46
C ARG A 106 2.81 14.20 -17.56
N CYS A 107 2.52 13.39 -18.58
CA CYS A 107 1.23 12.76 -18.79
C CYS A 107 1.38 11.24 -18.83
N GLN A 108 0.44 10.51 -18.22
CA GLN A 108 0.41 9.06 -18.19
C GLN A 108 -1.03 8.54 -18.39
N SER A 109 -1.18 7.47 -19.17
CA SER A 109 -2.38 6.64 -19.22
C SER A 109 -2.01 5.20 -18.93
N ARG A 110 -2.76 4.56 -18.04
CA ARG A 110 -2.65 3.12 -17.75
C ARG A 110 -3.74 2.29 -18.43
N ASP A 111 -4.60 2.94 -19.23
CA ASP A 111 -5.61 2.25 -20.00
C ASP A 111 -4.99 1.63 -21.27
N PHE A 112 -5.08 0.28 -21.37
CA PHE A 112 -4.56 -0.47 -22.52
C PHE A 112 -5.62 -0.68 -23.62
N LYS A 113 -6.88 -0.27 -23.40
CA LYS A 113 -7.98 -0.42 -24.36
C LYS A 113 -8.25 0.87 -25.13
N GLU A 114 -8.32 1.99 -24.44
CA GLU A 114 -8.75 3.27 -24.98
C GLU A 114 -7.60 4.28 -25.06
N TRP A 115 -7.78 5.26 -25.94
CA TRP A 115 -6.86 6.38 -26.10
C TRP A 115 -7.29 7.55 -25.22
N HIS A 116 -6.35 8.12 -24.49
CA HIS A 116 -6.58 9.23 -23.57
C HIS A 116 -5.70 10.41 -23.91
N GLY A 117 -6.31 11.59 -24.11
CA GLY A 117 -5.63 12.77 -24.61
C GLY A 117 -5.67 13.96 -23.64
N CYS A 118 -4.73 14.88 -23.87
CA CYS A 118 -4.60 16.12 -23.12
C CYS A 118 -4.03 17.23 -24.01
N ARG A 119 -4.44 18.50 -23.74
CA ARG A 119 -3.85 19.70 -24.30
C ARG A 119 -3.16 20.54 -23.25
N ALA A 120 -2.20 21.36 -23.69
CA ALA A 120 -1.52 22.30 -22.80
C ALA A 120 -2.47 23.42 -22.31
N THR A 121 -2.05 24.10 -21.23
CA THR A 121 -2.75 25.25 -20.63
C THR A 121 -2.78 26.47 -21.54
N LYS A 122 -1.85 26.55 -22.49
CA LYS A 122 -1.69 27.67 -23.42
C LYS A 122 -1.43 27.19 -24.84
N GLY A 123 -1.83 27.98 -25.79
CA GLY A 123 -1.56 27.78 -27.22
C GLY A 123 -1.02 29.04 -27.87
N VAL A 124 -0.49 28.88 -29.09
CA VAL A 124 0.07 29.95 -29.89
C VAL A 124 -0.75 30.21 -31.17
N HIS A 125 -0.77 31.47 -31.61
CA HIS A 125 -1.53 31.88 -32.80
C HIS A 125 -0.83 33.04 -33.54
N THR A 126 -1.37 33.40 -34.66
CA THR A 126 -1.03 34.56 -35.49
C THR A 126 0.26 34.37 -36.29
N LYS A 127 1.43 34.43 -35.67
CA LYS A 127 2.75 34.36 -36.34
C LYS A 127 3.84 33.88 -35.39
N GLY A 128 4.92 33.36 -35.94
CA GLY A 128 6.09 32.88 -35.18
C GLY A 128 6.45 31.45 -35.53
N VAL A 129 7.59 31.01 -35.05
CA VAL A 129 8.08 29.63 -35.18
C VAL A 129 8.31 29.10 -33.77
N PHE A 130 7.50 28.20 -33.31
CA PHE A 130 7.47 27.71 -31.95
C PHE A 130 7.88 26.24 -31.84
N TYR A 131 8.57 25.91 -30.76
CA TYR A 131 9.12 24.57 -30.55
C TYR A 131 8.94 24.11 -29.10
N TYR A 132 8.65 22.85 -28.91
CA TYR A 132 8.72 22.15 -27.63
C TYR A 132 9.19 20.70 -27.81
N GLU A 133 9.68 20.05 -26.77
CA GLU A 133 10.07 18.64 -26.75
C GLU A 133 9.13 17.79 -25.92
N ALA A 134 8.91 16.55 -26.38
CA ALA A 134 8.23 15.49 -25.64
C ALA A 134 9.10 14.24 -25.65
N THR A 135 9.35 13.66 -24.48
CA THR A 135 10.14 12.43 -24.29
C THR A 135 9.25 11.30 -23.89
N VAL A 136 9.38 10.14 -24.53
CA VAL A 136 8.70 8.90 -24.07
C VAL A 136 9.41 8.37 -22.84
N THR A 137 8.69 8.23 -21.73
CA THR A 137 9.24 7.82 -20.43
C THR A 137 8.76 6.44 -19.98
N ASP A 138 7.75 5.87 -20.66
CA ASP A 138 7.28 4.50 -20.41
C ASP A 138 6.75 3.87 -21.71
N GLU A 139 6.78 2.54 -21.79
CA GLU A 139 6.32 1.76 -22.95
C GLU A 139 4.83 1.94 -23.19
N GLY A 140 4.44 1.82 -24.46
CA GLY A 140 3.05 1.90 -24.90
C GLY A 140 2.89 2.71 -26.19
N LEU A 141 1.65 3.04 -26.51
CA LEU A 141 1.33 3.77 -27.72
C LEU A 141 1.11 5.26 -27.42
N CYS A 142 1.78 6.11 -28.16
CA CYS A 142 1.70 7.55 -28.01
C CYS A 142 1.61 8.28 -29.34
N ARG A 143 0.94 9.43 -29.35
CA ARG A 143 0.98 10.44 -30.41
C ARG A 143 1.13 11.81 -29.76
N VAL A 144 1.98 12.63 -30.30
CA VAL A 144 2.26 13.99 -29.82
C VAL A 144 2.20 14.98 -30.99
N GLY A 145 1.84 16.22 -30.72
CA GLY A 145 1.78 17.27 -31.76
C GLY A 145 0.96 18.48 -31.35
N TRP A 146 0.09 18.92 -32.21
CA TRP A 146 -0.62 20.18 -32.08
C TRP A 146 -2.12 19.99 -32.31
N SER A 147 -2.96 20.68 -31.55
CA SER A 147 -4.39 20.69 -31.79
C SER A 147 -5.02 22.06 -31.48
N THR A 148 -6.13 22.36 -32.12
CA THR A 148 -6.93 23.52 -31.74
C THR A 148 -7.82 23.22 -30.53
N GLN A 149 -8.41 24.25 -29.92
CA GLN A 149 -9.34 24.11 -28.82
C GLN A 149 -10.59 23.26 -29.16
N ALA A 150 -11.05 23.35 -30.42
CA ALA A 150 -12.24 22.64 -30.88
C ALA A 150 -11.94 21.19 -31.31
N ALA A 151 -10.67 20.80 -31.39
CA ALA A 151 -10.28 19.45 -31.74
C ALA A 151 -10.70 18.43 -30.69
N ARG A 152 -10.88 17.17 -31.08
CA ARG A 152 -11.03 16.05 -30.16
C ARG A 152 -9.71 15.83 -29.41
N LEU A 153 -9.82 15.33 -28.17
CA LEU A 153 -8.64 14.97 -27.39
C LEU A 153 -7.92 13.71 -27.93
N ASP A 154 -8.59 12.89 -28.76
CA ASP A 154 -7.94 11.81 -29.51
C ASP A 154 -7.22 12.41 -30.73
N LEU A 155 -5.98 12.84 -30.50
CA LEU A 155 -5.14 13.60 -31.42
C LEU A 155 -4.99 12.89 -32.76
N GLY A 156 -5.25 13.61 -33.86
CA GLY A 156 -5.11 13.11 -35.25
C GLY A 156 -6.37 12.40 -35.79
N THR A 157 -7.45 12.32 -35.01
CA THR A 157 -8.72 11.70 -35.45
C THR A 157 -9.69 12.66 -36.10
N ASP A 158 -9.44 13.96 -36.02
CA ASP A 158 -10.18 15.02 -36.72
C ASP A 158 -9.26 15.92 -37.56
N ARG A 159 -9.85 16.91 -38.27
CA ARG A 159 -9.11 17.84 -39.11
C ARG A 159 -8.37 18.95 -38.33
N LEU A 160 -8.61 19.05 -37.02
CA LEU A 160 -8.15 20.14 -36.17
C LEU A 160 -7.01 19.68 -35.23
N GLY A 161 -6.70 18.39 -35.26
CA GLY A 161 -5.62 17.78 -34.51
C GLY A 161 -4.57 17.15 -35.42
N PHE A 162 -3.29 17.40 -35.16
CA PHE A 162 -2.14 17.00 -35.97
C PHE A 162 -1.14 16.25 -35.10
N GLY A 163 -0.98 14.96 -35.33
CA GLY A 163 -0.16 14.10 -34.48
C GLY A 163 0.93 13.33 -35.19
N PHE A 164 2.04 13.07 -34.51
CA PHE A 164 3.08 12.13 -34.89
C PHE A 164 3.11 11.00 -33.86
N GLY A 165 2.97 9.77 -34.32
CA GLY A 165 2.80 8.59 -33.46
C GLY A 165 4.04 7.72 -33.37
N GLY A 166 4.15 6.95 -32.27
CA GLY A 166 5.25 6.02 -31.98
C GLY A 166 5.50 4.99 -33.08
N THR A 167 4.53 4.73 -33.96
CA THR A 167 4.69 3.85 -35.13
C THR A 167 5.36 4.50 -36.31
N GLY A 168 5.83 5.75 -36.19
CA GLY A 168 6.46 6.51 -37.30
C GLY A 168 5.47 7.20 -38.25
N LYS A 169 4.17 7.15 -37.93
CA LYS A 169 3.11 7.71 -38.79
C LYS A 169 2.64 9.07 -38.31
N LYS A 170 2.38 9.99 -39.23
CA LYS A 170 1.65 11.23 -38.97
C LYS A 170 0.15 10.98 -39.08
N SER A 171 -0.65 11.71 -38.31
CA SER A 171 -2.10 11.51 -38.25
C SER A 171 -2.86 12.83 -38.26
N ASN A 172 -3.88 12.93 -39.14
CA ASN A 172 -4.87 14.01 -39.21
C ASN A 172 -6.13 13.47 -39.90
N ALA A 173 -7.30 13.87 -39.48
CA ALA A 173 -8.59 13.47 -40.07
C ALA A 173 -8.79 11.94 -40.17
N LYS A 174 -8.28 11.16 -39.23
CA LYS A 174 -8.24 9.67 -39.23
C LYS A 174 -7.37 9.07 -40.35
N GLN A 175 -6.54 9.85 -41.03
CA GLN A 175 -5.55 9.37 -41.98
C GLN A 175 -4.22 9.18 -41.26
N PHE A 176 -3.56 8.05 -41.49
CA PHE A 176 -2.31 7.65 -40.86
C PHE A 176 -1.28 7.33 -41.94
N ASP A 177 -0.50 8.33 -42.29
CA ASP A 177 0.47 8.23 -43.39
C ASP A 177 1.88 7.99 -42.84
N GLU A 178 2.71 7.26 -43.60
CA GLU A 178 4.13 7.12 -43.30
C GLU A 178 4.79 8.51 -43.32
N TYR A 179 5.65 8.77 -42.29
CA TYR A 179 6.26 10.09 -42.17
C TYR A 179 7.70 10.03 -41.69
N GLY A 180 7.96 9.34 -40.59
CA GLY A 180 9.29 9.23 -39.97
C GLY A 180 9.57 7.83 -39.50
N SER A 181 10.62 7.66 -38.70
CA SER A 181 10.93 6.39 -38.06
C SER A 181 10.09 6.20 -36.80
N ALA A 182 9.78 4.93 -36.46
CA ALA A 182 9.15 4.58 -35.18
C ALA A 182 9.97 5.08 -34.00
N PHE A 183 9.29 5.45 -32.92
CA PHE A 183 9.93 5.91 -31.70
C PHE A 183 9.30 5.26 -30.44
N GLY A 184 10.09 5.15 -29.36
CA GLY A 184 9.72 4.51 -28.11
C GLY A 184 10.46 5.12 -26.92
N ILE A 185 10.64 4.32 -25.85
CA ILE A 185 11.27 4.73 -24.59
C ILE A 185 12.58 5.50 -24.84
N ASN A 186 12.74 6.61 -24.12
CA ASN A 186 13.87 7.54 -24.15
C ASN A 186 14.00 8.36 -25.45
N ASP A 187 13.21 8.10 -26.49
CA ASP A 187 13.21 8.96 -27.69
C ASP A 187 12.61 10.33 -27.37
N VAL A 188 13.21 11.36 -27.91
CA VAL A 188 12.81 12.77 -27.80
C VAL A 188 12.22 13.23 -29.09
N ILE A 189 10.96 13.65 -29.07
CA ILE A 189 10.24 14.19 -30.20
C ILE A 189 10.15 15.71 -30.05
N GLY A 190 10.81 16.43 -30.97
CA GLY A 190 10.64 17.86 -31.09
C GLY A 190 9.43 18.19 -31.97
N CYS A 191 8.57 19.07 -31.49
CA CYS A 191 7.36 19.51 -32.18
C CYS A 191 7.50 20.98 -32.58
N LEU A 192 7.62 21.22 -33.90
CA LEU A 192 7.77 22.57 -34.47
C LEU A 192 6.51 23.00 -35.18
N LEU A 193 6.05 24.20 -34.87
CA LEU A 193 4.97 24.89 -35.57
C LEU A 193 5.46 26.22 -36.12
N ASN A 194 5.48 26.36 -37.44
CA ASN A 194 5.79 27.59 -38.12
C ASN A 194 4.51 28.23 -38.68
N LEU A 195 3.99 29.20 -37.92
CA LEU A 195 2.79 29.96 -38.33
C LEU A 195 3.04 30.97 -39.47
N ASN A 196 4.32 31.34 -39.73
CA ASN A 196 4.65 32.29 -40.81
C ASN A 196 4.38 31.69 -42.20
N ASN A 197 4.71 30.40 -42.38
CA ASN A 197 4.47 29.68 -43.64
C ASN A 197 3.37 28.62 -43.54
N GLY A 198 2.86 28.33 -42.33
CA GLY A 198 1.82 27.35 -42.11
C GLY A 198 2.34 25.90 -42.16
N GLU A 199 3.54 25.63 -41.66
CA GLU A 199 4.11 24.28 -41.67
C GLU A 199 4.26 23.72 -40.25
N MET A 200 3.99 22.42 -40.10
CA MET A 200 4.30 21.64 -38.91
C MET A 200 5.36 20.60 -39.25
N LYS A 201 6.38 20.50 -38.40
CA LYS A 201 7.46 19.52 -38.50
C LYS A 201 7.68 18.83 -37.16
N PHE A 202 8.26 17.65 -37.27
CA PHE A 202 8.74 16.92 -36.07
C PHE A 202 10.21 16.59 -36.25
N THR A 203 10.90 16.50 -35.10
CA THR A 203 12.26 15.95 -35.06
C THR A 203 12.24 14.70 -34.16
N LYS A 204 13.10 13.74 -34.46
CA LYS A 204 13.36 12.60 -33.57
C LYS A 204 14.83 12.65 -33.16
N ASN A 205 15.07 12.76 -31.83
CA ASN A 205 16.43 12.86 -31.25
C ASN A 205 17.29 13.94 -31.96
N GLY A 206 16.65 15.06 -32.33
CA GLY A 206 17.31 16.18 -33.01
C GLY A 206 17.37 16.06 -34.57
N GLU A 207 17.04 14.92 -35.16
CA GLU A 207 16.97 14.74 -36.61
C GLU A 207 15.66 15.33 -37.17
N ASP A 208 15.73 16.23 -38.15
CA ASP A 208 14.56 16.85 -38.82
C ASP A 208 13.93 15.85 -39.80
N LEU A 209 12.67 15.48 -39.53
CA LEU A 209 11.91 14.53 -40.35
C LEU A 209 11.20 15.21 -41.56
N GLY A 210 11.39 16.51 -41.75
CA GLY A 210 10.78 17.27 -42.80
C GLY A 210 9.36 17.77 -42.48
N VAL A 211 8.64 18.27 -43.49
CA VAL A 211 7.29 18.83 -43.35
C VAL A 211 6.26 17.71 -43.16
N ALA A 212 5.62 17.66 -42.00
CA ALA A 212 4.53 16.72 -41.70
C ALA A 212 3.20 17.18 -42.26
N PHE A 213 2.84 18.45 -41.98
CA PHE A 213 1.55 19.04 -42.35
C PHE A 213 1.72 20.47 -42.89
N LYS A 214 0.84 20.85 -43.81
CA LYS A 214 0.69 22.22 -44.27
C LYS A 214 -0.69 22.74 -43.94
N LEU A 215 -0.74 23.82 -43.17
CA LEU A 215 -1.96 24.51 -42.81
C LEU A 215 -2.54 25.27 -44.00
N THR A 216 -3.83 25.14 -44.23
CA THR A 216 -4.52 25.76 -45.36
C THR A 216 -5.69 26.64 -44.91
N GLY A 217 -6.01 27.69 -45.70
CA GLY A 217 -7.17 28.56 -45.44
C GLY A 217 -7.23 29.09 -44.02
N SER A 218 -8.37 28.90 -43.33
CA SER A 218 -8.62 29.36 -41.96
C SER A 218 -7.72 28.73 -40.91
N GLN A 219 -7.13 27.57 -41.16
CA GLN A 219 -6.22 26.90 -40.24
C GLN A 219 -4.99 27.75 -39.90
N LYS A 220 -4.55 28.66 -40.79
CA LYS A 220 -3.40 29.55 -40.47
C LYS A 220 -3.69 30.60 -39.41
N SER A 221 -4.95 30.88 -39.16
CA SER A 221 -5.39 31.86 -38.12
C SER A 221 -5.86 31.20 -36.81
N ASP A 222 -5.88 29.86 -36.76
CA ASP A 222 -6.29 29.12 -35.56
C ASP A 222 -5.21 29.21 -34.50
N CYS A 223 -5.64 28.98 -33.23
CA CYS A 223 -4.75 28.85 -32.07
C CYS A 223 -4.42 27.35 -31.83
N TYR A 224 -3.13 27.05 -31.79
CA TYR A 224 -2.62 25.69 -31.61
C TYR A 224 -2.02 25.46 -30.25
N PHE A 225 -2.47 24.42 -29.60
CA PHE A 225 -2.02 23.97 -28.28
C PHE A 225 -1.14 22.71 -28.43
N PRO A 226 0.00 22.61 -27.73
CA PRO A 226 0.66 21.33 -27.56
C PRO A 226 -0.34 20.27 -27.09
N ALA A 227 -0.30 19.09 -27.69
CA ALA A 227 -1.27 18.05 -27.45
C ALA A 227 -0.62 16.66 -27.45
N VAL A 228 -1.18 15.75 -26.68
CA VAL A 228 -0.75 14.36 -26.57
C VAL A 228 -1.95 13.44 -26.48
N VAL A 229 -1.81 12.23 -26.98
CA VAL A 229 -2.74 11.14 -26.71
C VAL A 229 -1.95 9.85 -26.43
N LEU A 230 -2.30 9.16 -25.37
CA LEU A 230 -1.60 8.01 -24.81
C LEU A 230 -2.54 6.82 -24.67
N LYS A 231 -1.96 5.62 -24.85
CA LYS A 231 -2.61 4.34 -24.59
C LYS A 231 -1.59 3.45 -23.91
N ASN A 232 -1.76 3.20 -22.58
CA ASN A 232 -0.83 2.51 -21.70
C ASN A 232 0.62 3.02 -21.86
N ALA A 233 0.82 4.35 -21.80
CA ALA A 233 2.09 5.01 -22.07
C ALA A 233 2.28 6.25 -21.20
N GLU A 234 3.52 6.74 -21.14
CA GLU A 234 3.89 7.95 -20.42
C GLU A 234 4.81 8.83 -21.28
N MET A 235 4.59 10.15 -21.24
CA MET A 235 5.46 11.14 -21.87
C MET A 235 5.71 12.33 -20.95
N SER A 236 6.95 12.84 -20.93
CA SER A 236 7.33 14.11 -20.30
C SER A 236 7.50 15.21 -21.31
N PHE A 237 7.26 16.47 -20.89
CA PHE A 237 7.24 17.66 -21.77
C PHE A 237 8.23 18.70 -21.29
N ASN A 238 8.95 19.31 -22.23
CA ASN A 238 9.76 20.49 -22.02
C ASN A 238 9.29 21.59 -22.96
N PHE A 239 8.71 22.65 -22.38
CA PHE A 239 8.21 23.79 -23.13
C PHE A 239 9.28 24.89 -23.34
N GLY A 240 10.53 24.63 -22.88
CA GLY A 240 11.65 25.56 -22.96
C GLY A 240 12.02 26.23 -21.64
N THR A 241 11.38 25.88 -20.54
CA THR A 241 11.74 26.33 -19.19
C THR A 241 13.06 25.70 -18.69
N GLN A 242 13.43 24.59 -19.32
CA GLN A 242 14.71 23.90 -19.13
C GLN A 242 15.43 23.80 -20.48
N PRO A 243 16.75 23.67 -20.52
CA PRO A 243 17.47 23.42 -21.76
C PRO A 243 16.87 22.23 -22.54
N PHE A 244 16.67 22.39 -23.84
CA PHE A 244 16.24 21.27 -24.68
C PHE A 244 17.36 20.21 -24.79
N LYS A 245 16.95 18.95 -24.86
CA LYS A 245 17.88 17.82 -25.03
C LYS A 245 18.59 17.87 -26.39
N HIS A 246 17.90 18.38 -27.40
CA HIS A 246 18.44 18.53 -28.73
C HIS A 246 18.30 19.98 -29.21
N LYS A 247 19.23 20.41 -30.07
CA LYS A 247 19.20 21.78 -30.61
C LYS A 247 17.94 21.99 -31.46
N PRO A 248 17.09 22.99 -31.15
CA PRO A 248 15.92 23.30 -31.96
C PRO A 248 16.30 23.66 -33.39
N PRO A 249 15.42 23.41 -34.38
CA PRO A 249 15.62 23.89 -35.76
C PRO A 249 15.86 25.40 -35.82
N ALA A 250 16.65 25.86 -36.79
CA ALA A 250 17.02 27.25 -36.90
C ALA A 250 15.80 28.19 -36.99
N GLY A 251 15.80 29.25 -36.19
CA GLY A 251 14.72 30.24 -36.12
C GLY A 251 13.53 29.83 -35.24
N ALA A 252 13.55 28.66 -34.62
CA ALA A 252 12.54 28.25 -33.65
C ALA A 252 12.78 28.89 -32.30
N VAL A 253 11.69 29.37 -31.68
CA VAL A 253 11.67 29.94 -30.33
C VAL A 253 11.04 28.90 -29.37
N PRO A 254 11.62 28.72 -28.16
CA PRO A 254 10.95 27.93 -27.13
C PRO A 254 9.52 28.43 -26.94
N ILE A 255 8.54 27.53 -26.89
CA ILE A 255 7.14 27.99 -26.84
C ILE A 255 6.83 28.78 -25.55
N CYS A 256 7.56 28.55 -24.47
CA CYS A 256 7.41 29.33 -23.23
C CYS A 256 7.85 30.81 -23.39
N GLU A 257 8.66 31.12 -24.39
CA GLU A 257 9.16 32.46 -24.73
C GLU A 257 8.29 33.16 -25.80
N ALA A 258 7.16 32.53 -26.21
CA ALA A 258 6.26 33.13 -27.17
C ALA A 258 5.78 34.51 -26.69
N PRO A 259 5.75 35.55 -27.58
CA PRO A 259 5.23 36.87 -27.22
C PRO A 259 3.80 36.77 -26.70
N LYS A 260 3.48 37.56 -25.64
CA LYS A 260 2.16 37.49 -24.97
C LYS A 260 0.99 37.70 -25.94
N GLU A 261 1.17 38.56 -26.93
CA GLU A 261 0.16 38.83 -28.00
C GLU A 261 -0.10 37.60 -28.90
N ASN A 262 0.83 36.64 -28.93
CA ASN A 262 0.70 35.41 -29.73
C ASN A 262 0.26 34.20 -28.86
N VAL A 263 -0.03 34.39 -27.57
CA VAL A 263 -0.39 33.35 -26.66
C VAL A 263 -1.86 33.49 -26.24
N LYS A 264 -2.59 32.37 -26.28
CA LYS A 264 -3.97 32.27 -25.79
C LYS A 264 -4.05 31.20 -24.73
N ASN A 265 -4.74 31.50 -23.62
CA ASN A 265 -5.02 30.51 -22.59
C ASN A 265 -6.07 29.50 -23.08
N ASN A 266 -5.93 28.27 -22.63
CA ASN A 266 -6.91 27.23 -22.87
C ASN A 266 -8.23 27.61 -22.17
N ALA A 267 -9.33 27.61 -22.93
CA ALA A 267 -10.63 28.05 -22.42
C ALA A 267 -11.29 27.05 -21.45
N VAL A 268 -10.84 25.79 -21.43
CA VAL A 268 -11.31 24.79 -20.47
C VAL A 268 -10.66 25.08 -19.13
N SER A 269 -11.44 25.67 -18.24
CA SER A 269 -11.04 26.05 -16.88
C SER A 269 -11.99 25.41 -15.88
N ALA A 270 -11.71 25.57 -14.61
CA ALA A 270 -12.50 25.05 -13.48
C ALA A 270 -13.99 25.42 -13.48
N ASN A 271 -14.41 26.40 -14.27
CA ASN A 271 -15.82 26.81 -14.34
C ASN A 271 -16.74 25.75 -14.99
N THR A 272 -16.17 24.68 -15.55
CA THR A 272 -16.91 23.51 -16.08
C THR A 272 -16.91 22.32 -15.12
N ALA A 273 -16.32 22.46 -13.93
CA ALA A 273 -16.36 21.41 -12.90
C ALA A 273 -17.80 21.26 -12.37
N PRO A 274 -18.28 20.04 -12.10
CA PRO A 274 -19.58 19.83 -11.48
C PRO A 274 -19.61 20.51 -10.10
N ASP A 275 -20.81 20.99 -9.77
CA ASP A 275 -21.15 21.76 -8.56
C ASP A 275 -20.40 21.31 -7.30
N SER A 276 -19.59 22.21 -6.72
CA SER A 276 -18.72 21.92 -5.57
C SER A 276 -19.46 22.01 -4.23
N THR A 277 -20.78 21.88 -4.21
CA THR A 277 -21.54 21.83 -2.96
C THR A 277 -21.16 20.57 -2.18
N PRO A 278 -20.74 20.70 -0.91
CA PRO A 278 -20.41 19.53 -0.09
C PRO A 278 -21.61 18.58 0.03
N VAL A 279 -21.47 17.36 -0.43
CA VAL A 279 -22.48 16.32 -0.24
C VAL A 279 -22.14 15.59 1.06
N ASN A 280 -23.04 15.61 2.02
CA ASN A 280 -22.80 15.13 3.38
C ASN A 280 -22.24 13.70 3.47
N ASN A 281 -22.72 12.79 2.64
CA ASN A 281 -22.31 11.38 2.62
C ASN A 281 -21.20 11.07 1.61
N ALA A 282 -20.46 12.06 1.14
CA ALA A 282 -19.37 11.92 0.17
C ALA A 282 -18.02 12.34 0.79
N PRO A 283 -17.29 11.43 1.45
CA PRO A 283 -16.03 11.74 2.09
C PRO A 283 -14.94 12.09 1.06
N GLN A 284 -13.98 12.93 1.47
CA GLN A 284 -12.78 13.25 0.68
C GLN A 284 -11.70 12.18 0.75
N ALA A 285 -11.68 11.38 1.83
CA ALA A 285 -10.72 10.30 2.01
C ALA A 285 -11.40 9.01 2.44
N ILE A 286 -10.99 7.90 1.82
CA ILE A 286 -11.41 6.54 2.17
C ILE A 286 -10.15 5.73 2.43
N ILE A 287 -10.05 5.19 3.65
CA ILE A 287 -8.96 4.34 4.12
C ILE A 287 -9.53 2.94 4.33
N ILE A 288 -8.99 1.95 3.63
CA ILE A 288 -9.43 0.55 3.72
C ILE A 288 -8.41 -0.25 4.50
N GLU A 289 -8.90 -0.94 5.53
CA GLU A 289 -8.13 -1.77 6.44
C GLU A 289 -8.62 -3.22 6.38
N PRO A 290 -7.74 -4.23 6.45
CA PRO A 290 -8.14 -5.64 6.36
C PRO A 290 -8.90 -6.13 7.60
N SER A 291 -8.70 -5.50 8.75
CA SER A 291 -9.32 -5.89 10.01
C SER A 291 -10.02 -4.73 10.71
N ARG A 292 -11.01 -5.08 11.54
CA ARG A 292 -11.74 -4.11 12.35
C ARG A 292 -10.83 -3.40 13.34
N GLU A 293 -9.96 -4.16 13.99
CA GLU A 293 -9.04 -3.68 15.01
C GLU A 293 -8.09 -2.62 14.45
N LEU A 294 -7.59 -2.84 13.25
CA LEU A 294 -6.74 -1.89 12.54
C LEU A 294 -7.51 -0.62 12.19
N ALA A 295 -8.73 -0.77 11.64
CA ALA A 295 -9.59 0.36 11.31
C ALA A 295 -9.93 1.22 12.54
N GLU A 296 -10.21 0.59 13.69
CA GLU A 296 -10.42 1.30 14.96
C GLU A 296 -9.17 2.06 15.40
N GLN A 297 -7.98 1.47 15.25
CA GLN A 297 -6.70 2.12 15.60
C GLN A 297 -6.44 3.34 14.72
N THR A 298 -6.58 3.19 13.42
CA THR A 298 -6.38 4.28 12.45
C THR A 298 -7.37 5.41 12.71
N CYS A 299 -8.65 5.12 12.94
CA CYS A 299 -9.67 6.11 13.28
C CYS A 299 -9.33 6.86 14.57
N ASN A 300 -8.89 6.15 15.63
CA ASN A 300 -8.47 6.75 16.89
C ASN A 300 -7.22 7.64 16.73
N GLN A 301 -6.28 7.25 15.84
CA GLN A 301 -5.10 8.09 15.55
C GLN A 301 -5.52 9.37 14.83
N ILE A 302 -6.42 9.31 13.86
CA ILE A 302 -6.97 10.49 13.17
C ILE A 302 -7.58 11.46 14.20
N THR A 303 -8.39 10.94 15.13
CA THR A 303 -8.98 11.74 16.21
C THR A 303 -7.92 12.46 17.06
N LYS A 304 -6.80 11.79 17.37
CA LYS A 304 -5.71 12.39 18.13
C LYS A 304 -4.94 13.43 17.31
N PHE A 305 -4.60 13.14 16.06
CA PHE A 305 -3.84 14.05 15.21
C PHE A 305 -4.58 15.37 14.95
N LYS A 306 -5.88 15.32 14.70
CA LYS A 306 -6.69 16.53 14.44
C LYS A 306 -7.05 17.36 15.68
N LYS A 307 -6.60 16.99 16.88
CA LYS A 307 -7.01 17.59 18.16
C LYS A 307 -6.92 19.12 18.20
N HIS A 308 -5.94 19.69 17.54
CA HIS A 308 -5.71 21.14 17.50
C HIS A 308 -6.17 21.80 16.19
N LEU A 309 -6.77 21.03 15.26
CA LEU A 309 -7.43 21.58 14.09
C LEU A 309 -8.87 21.93 14.47
N SER A 310 -9.14 23.23 14.54
CA SER A 310 -10.46 23.80 14.76
C SER A 310 -10.91 24.52 13.51
N ASP A 311 -12.13 24.81 13.34
CA ASP A 311 -12.76 25.60 12.30
C ASP A 311 -12.05 25.66 10.92
N PRO A 312 -12.49 24.85 9.97
CA PRO A 312 -13.56 23.85 10.09
C PRO A 312 -13.10 22.57 10.81
N SER A 313 -13.99 21.91 11.56
CA SER A 313 -13.68 20.63 12.18
C SER A 313 -13.77 19.49 11.16
N ILE A 314 -12.78 18.60 11.15
CA ILE A 314 -12.79 17.37 10.34
C ILE A 314 -13.67 16.31 11.02
N ARG A 315 -14.51 15.65 10.24
CA ARG A 315 -15.41 14.59 10.70
C ARG A 315 -14.95 13.25 10.13
N GLU A 316 -14.49 12.37 11.00
CA GLU A 316 -14.11 10.99 10.66
C GLU A 316 -15.21 10.00 11.07
N LEU A 317 -15.33 8.91 10.31
CA LEU A 317 -16.27 7.83 10.60
C LEU A 317 -15.58 6.46 10.45
N LEU A 318 -15.76 5.62 11.48
CA LEU A 318 -15.40 4.21 11.45
C LEU A 318 -16.54 3.37 10.84
N VAL A 319 -16.26 2.75 9.69
CA VAL A 319 -17.21 1.93 8.92
C VAL A 319 -16.81 0.46 8.98
N VAL A 320 -17.29 -0.25 9.99
CA VAL A 320 -16.95 -1.67 10.23
C VAL A 320 -18.18 -2.49 10.56
N GLY A 321 -18.10 -3.80 10.31
CA GLY A 321 -19.15 -4.75 10.71
C GLY A 321 -19.32 -4.83 12.23
N GLY A 322 -20.49 -5.27 12.69
CA GLY A 322 -20.78 -5.43 14.13
C GLY A 322 -21.21 -4.15 14.85
N ILE A 323 -21.19 -2.99 14.19
CA ILE A 323 -21.83 -1.74 14.65
C ILE A 323 -23.18 -1.61 13.97
N ASN A 324 -24.13 -0.95 14.65
CA ASN A 324 -25.46 -0.70 14.12
C ASN A 324 -25.39 0.11 12.81
N VAL A 325 -25.95 -0.46 11.74
CA VAL A 325 -25.93 0.16 10.40
C VAL A 325 -26.66 1.50 10.39
N LYS A 326 -27.79 1.61 11.11
CA LYS A 326 -28.59 2.86 11.17
C LYS A 326 -27.79 3.99 11.79
N GLU A 327 -26.97 3.70 12.81
CA GLU A 327 -26.12 4.68 13.46
C GLU A 327 -25.06 5.21 12.49
N GLN A 328 -24.40 4.33 11.73
CA GLN A 328 -23.42 4.73 10.71
C GLN A 328 -24.08 5.56 9.60
N ILE A 329 -25.27 5.19 9.13
CA ILE A 329 -26.02 5.95 8.13
C ILE A 329 -26.39 7.36 8.65
N ASN A 330 -26.82 7.46 9.91
CA ASN A 330 -27.13 8.76 10.50
C ASN A 330 -25.90 9.68 10.57
N GLN A 331 -24.73 9.11 10.92
CA GLN A 331 -23.48 9.87 10.93
C GLN A 331 -23.05 10.30 9.53
N LEU A 332 -23.19 9.42 8.51
CA LEU A 332 -22.95 9.78 7.10
C LEU A 332 -23.84 10.94 6.65
N ASN A 333 -25.13 10.90 6.97
CA ASN A 333 -26.07 11.96 6.62
C ASN A 333 -25.79 13.30 7.33
N ALA A 334 -25.17 13.24 8.52
CA ALA A 334 -24.74 14.43 9.25
C ALA A 334 -23.51 15.12 8.63
N GLY A 335 -22.82 14.41 7.73
CA GLY A 335 -21.65 14.91 7.02
C GLY A 335 -20.35 14.29 7.51
N ILE A 336 -19.56 13.78 6.57
CA ILE A 336 -18.30 13.07 6.82
C ILE A 336 -17.24 13.52 5.84
N ASP A 337 -16.00 13.64 6.32
CA ASP A 337 -14.84 14.06 5.54
C ASP A 337 -13.84 12.92 5.31
N ILE A 338 -13.65 12.05 6.31
CA ILE A 338 -12.74 10.90 6.26
C ILE A 338 -13.49 9.63 6.71
N VAL A 339 -13.41 8.57 5.93
CA VAL A 339 -13.92 7.23 6.28
C VAL A 339 -12.76 6.27 6.46
N VAL A 340 -12.75 5.55 7.59
CA VAL A 340 -11.89 4.40 7.83
C VAL A 340 -12.75 3.15 7.88
N ALA A 341 -12.49 2.18 7.00
CA ALA A 341 -13.44 1.11 6.75
C ALA A 341 -12.78 -0.28 6.61
N THR A 342 -13.58 -1.29 6.95
CA THR A 342 -13.30 -2.66 6.46
C THR A 342 -14.09 -2.94 5.19
N PRO A 343 -13.57 -3.80 4.26
CA PRO A 343 -14.13 -4.00 2.94
C PRO A 343 -15.63 -4.27 2.90
N GLY A 344 -16.11 -5.28 3.63
CA GLY A 344 -17.50 -5.73 3.53
C GLY A 344 -18.52 -4.65 3.91
N ARG A 345 -18.33 -3.94 5.03
CA ARG A 345 -19.26 -2.89 5.45
C ARG A 345 -19.18 -1.67 4.55
N LEU A 346 -18.00 -1.33 4.03
CA LEU A 346 -17.85 -0.24 3.08
C LEU A 346 -18.65 -0.52 1.80
N GLU A 347 -18.51 -1.73 1.25
CA GLU A 347 -19.25 -2.15 0.06
C GLU A 347 -20.78 -2.14 0.29
N ASP A 348 -21.26 -2.64 1.43
CA ASP A 348 -22.68 -2.59 1.80
C ASP A 348 -23.24 -1.17 1.78
N LEU A 349 -22.53 -0.19 2.36
CA LEU A 349 -22.99 1.20 2.42
C LEU A 349 -22.96 1.90 1.05
N ILE A 350 -21.98 1.57 0.21
CA ILE A 350 -21.90 2.11 -1.16
C ILE A 350 -22.99 1.51 -2.04
N GLN A 351 -23.18 0.18 -2.02
CA GLN A 351 -24.23 -0.48 -2.79
C GLN A 351 -25.64 -0.07 -2.36
N GLY A 352 -25.82 0.19 -1.06
CA GLY A 352 -27.08 0.73 -0.51
C GLY A 352 -27.32 2.20 -0.82
N GLY A 353 -26.38 2.91 -1.48
CA GLY A 353 -26.49 4.33 -1.81
C GLY A 353 -26.34 5.28 -0.60
N TYR A 354 -25.90 4.75 0.56
CA TYR A 354 -25.72 5.55 1.77
C TYR A 354 -24.38 6.29 1.82
N LEU A 355 -23.38 5.82 1.09
CA LEU A 355 -22.06 6.45 0.95
C LEU A 355 -21.74 6.67 -0.51
N ALA A 356 -21.45 7.93 -0.88
CA ALA A 356 -21.10 8.33 -2.24
C ALA A 356 -19.59 8.53 -2.40
N LEU A 357 -19.05 8.17 -3.57
CA LEU A 357 -17.63 8.28 -3.88
C LEU A 357 -17.27 9.57 -4.64
N THR A 358 -18.24 10.45 -4.89
CA THR A 358 -18.13 11.60 -5.80
C THR A 358 -17.10 12.65 -5.40
N HIS A 359 -16.77 12.75 -4.12
CA HIS A 359 -15.78 13.70 -3.57
C HIS A 359 -14.49 13.00 -3.09
N CYS A 360 -14.38 11.70 -3.29
CA CYS A 360 -13.21 10.94 -2.86
C CYS A 360 -11.96 11.39 -3.63
N ARG A 361 -11.01 11.94 -2.89
CA ARG A 361 -9.73 12.46 -3.38
C ARG A 361 -8.56 11.57 -2.96
N PHE A 362 -8.69 10.93 -1.81
CA PHE A 362 -7.69 10.00 -1.28
C PHE A 362 -8.29 8.60 -1.17
N PHE A 363 -7.62 7.64 -1.80
CA PHE A 363 -7.96 6.24 -1.71
C PHE A 363 -6.76 5.49 -1.14
N VAL A 364 -6.87 5.09 0.12
CA VAL A 364 -5.77 4.49 0.90
C VAL A 364 -6.06 3.01 1.14
N LEU A 365 -5.07 2.18 0.88
CA LEU A 365 -5.08 0.75 1.18
C LEU A 365 -3.98 0.46 2.19
N ASP A 366 -4.33 0.16 3.43
CA ASP A 366 -3.34 -0.29 4.42
C ASP A 366 -3.32 -1.82 4.49
N GLU A 367 -2.15 -2.39 4.76
CA GLU A 367 -1.89 -3.82 4.69
C GLU A 367 -2.44 -4.44 3.38
N ALA A 368 -2.12 -3.84 2.23
CA ALA A 368 -2.66 -4.21 0.92
C ALA A 368 -2.43 -5.67 0.56
N ASP A 369 -1.30 -6.25 0.93
CA ASP A 369 -1.04 -7.69 0.79
C ASP A 369 -2.07 -8.54 1.55
N GLY A 370 -2.46 -8.12 2.76
CA GLY A 370 -3.52 -8.75 3.53
C GLY A 370 -4.90 -8.63 2.87
N LEU A 371 -5.23 -7.46 2.31
CA LEU A 371 -6.47 -7.24 1.57
C LEU A 371 -6.57 -8.12 0.32
N LEU A 372 -5.49 -8.21 -0.46
CA LEU A 372 -5.45 -9.01 -1.68
C LEU A 372 -5.53 -10.52 -1.37
N LYS A 373 -4.79 -11.01 -0.37
CA LYS A 373 -4.88 -12.40 0.11
C LYS A 373 -6.26 -12.78 0.63
N ALA A 374 -6.98 -11.83 1.22
CA ALA A 374 -8.37 -12.04 1.67
C ALA A 374 -9.39 -12.02 0.51
N GLY A 375 -8.95 -11.83 -0.75
CA GLY A 375 -9.80 -11.88 -1.93
C GLY A 375 -10.52 -10.57 -2.27
N TYR A 376 -10.10 -9.43 -1.69
CA TYR A 376 -10.75 -8.13 -1.94
C TYR A 376 -10.24 -7.38 -3.17
N GLY A 377 -9.36 -7.97 -3.98
CA GLY A 377 -8.78 -7.34 -5.17
C GLY A 377 -9.83 -6.80 -6.15
N ASP A 378 -10.81 -7.62 -6.53
CA ASP A 378 -11.89 -7.22 -7.44
C ASP A 378 -12.78 -6.12 -6.88
N MET A 379 -13.02 -6.12 -5.56
CA MET A 379 -13.77 -5.08 -4.88
C MET A 379 -13.01 -3.75 -4.94
N ILE A 380 -11.72 -3.73 -4.63
CA ILE A 380 -10.85 -2.55 -4.71
C ILE A 380 -10.87 -1.96 -6.11
N GLU A 381 -10.76 -2.79 -7.14
CA GLU A 381 -10.82 -2.34 -8.54
C GLU A 381 -12.19 -1.77 -8.92
N ARG A 382 -13.29 -2.38 -8.44
CA ARG A 382 -14.65 -1.85 -8.65
C ARG A 382 -14.81 -0.48 -8.02
N LEU A 383 -14.38 -0.30 -6.76
CA LEU A 383 -14.43 0.99 -6.06
C LEU A 383 -13.58 2.04 -6.77
N HIS A 384 -12.33 1.70 -7.11
CA HIS A 384 -11.44 2.60 -7.84
C HIS A 384 -12.06 3.09 -9.17
N ARG A 385 -12.79 2.23 -9.90
CA ARG A 385 -13.48 2.63 -11.14
C ARG A 385 -14.63 3.60 -10.89
N GLN A 386 -15.32 3.52 -9.75
CA GLN A 386 -16.44 4.38 -9.39
C GLN A 386 -15.98 5.75 -8.84
N ILE A 387 -14.76 5.83 -8.29
CA ILE A 387 -14.20 7.09 -7.79
C ILE A 387 -13.84 7.98 -9.00
N PRO A 388 -14.28 9.26 -9.02
CA PRO A 388 -13.87 10.23 -10.04
C PRO A 388 -12.35 10.36 -10.11
N LYS A 389 -11.75 10.31 -11.29
CA LYS A 389 -10.31 10.43 -11.46
C LYS A 389 -9.81 11.87 -11.32
N ILE A 390 -10.74 12.81 -11.43
CA ILE A 390 -10.51 14.24 -11.25
C ILE A 390 -11.59 14.75 -10.32
N THR A 391 -11.19 15.42 -9.25
CA THR A 391 -12.10 16.09 -8.33
C THR A 391 -12.61 17.40 -8.91
N SER A 392 -13.68 17.95 -8.33
CA SER A 392 -14.29 19.23 -8.78
C SER A 392 -13.30 20.42 -8.75
N ASP A 393 -12.26 20.37 -7.90
CA ASP A 393 -11.18 21.36 -7.84
C ASP A 393 -10.04 21.09 -8.85
N GLY A 394 -10.20 20.12 -9.76
CA GLY A 394 -9.25 19.77 -10.81
C GLY A 394 -8.09 18.90 -10.36
N ARG A 395 -8.05 18.46 -9.12
CA ARG A 395 -7.00 17.57 -8.62
C ARG A 395 -7.30 16.12 -9.01
N ARG A 396 -6.26 15.35 -9.20
CA ARG A 396 -6.34 13.91 -9.47
C ARG A 396 -6.63 13.13 -8.20
N LEU A 397 -7.37 12.02 -8.32
CA LEU A 397 -7.43 11.00 -7.28
C LEU A 397 -6.00 10.57 -6.91
N GLN A 398 -5.67 10.62 -5.63
CA GLN A 398 -4.39 10.19 -5.09
C GLN A 398 -4.54 8.86 -4.37
N MET A 399 -3.70 7.90 -4.72
CA MET A 399 -3.64 6.61 -4.05
C MET A 399 -2.43 6.53 -3.14
N VAL A 400 -2.67 5.98 -1.95
CA VAL A 400 -1.61 5.61 -1.01
C VAL A 400 -1.78 4.14 -0.65
N VAL A 401 -0.75 3.34 -0.91
CA VAL A 401 -0.78 1.90 -0.66
C VAL A 401 0.34 1.55 0.30
N CYS A 402 -0.04 0.97 1.43
CA CYS A 402 0.90 0.46 2.42
C CYS A 402 0.88 -1.06 2.38
N SER A 403 2.04 -1.68 2.32
CA SER A 403 2.19 -3.13 2.36
C SER A 403 3.40 -3.50 3.18
N ALA A 404 3.39 -4.68 3.76
CA ALA A 404 4.59 -5.24 4.35
C ALA A 404 5.52 -5.86 3.30
N THR A 405 5.00 -6.17 2.11
CA THR A 405 5.70 -6.83 1.01
C THR A 405 5.39 -6.13 -0.31
N LEU A 406 6.21 -5.16 -0.72
CA LEU A 406 6.05 -4.45 -2.00
C LEU A 406 6.30 -5.33 -3.21
N HIS A 407 7.22 -6.28 -3.07
CA HIS A 407 7.63 -7.18 -4.16
C HIS A 407 6.65 -8.34 -4.37
N ALA A 408 5.60 -8.48 -3.54
CA ALA A 408 4.54 -9.45 -3.81
C ALA A 408 3.89 -9.17 -5.17
N PHE A 409 3.88 -10.17 -6.03
CA PHE A 409 3.40 -10.06 -7.42
C PHE A 409 2.02 -9.39 -7.53
N GLU A 410 1.10 -9.72 -6.64
CA GLU A 410 -0.26 -9.17 -6.64
C GLU A 410 -0.30 -7.68 -6.27
N VAL A 411 0.52 -7.24 -5.30
CA VAL A 411 0.63 -5.82 -4.91
C VAL A 411 1.22 -5.01 -6.06
N LYS A 412 2.30 -5.49 -6.66
CA LYS A 412 2.94 -4.86 -7.82
C LYS A 412 1.96 -4.74 -8.99
N LYS A 413 1.29 -5.82 -9.35
CA LYS A 413 0.29 -5.85 -10.42
C LYS A 413 -0.88 -4.90 -10.17
N MET A 414 -1.37 -4.81 -8.93
CA MET A 414 -2.40 -3.84 -8.54
C MET A 414 -1.90 -2.40 -8.67
N ALA A 415 -0.70 -2.11 -8.17
CA ALA A 415 -0.10 -0.78 -8.27
C ALA A 415 0.08 -0.35 -9.72
N GLU A 416 0.63 -1.20 -10.59
CA GLU A 416 0.77 -0.94 -12.02
C GLU A 416 -0.58 -0.67 -12.71
N LYS A 417 -1.65 -1.30 -12.25
CA LYS A 417 -2.98 -1.17 -12.85
C LYS A 417 -3.74 0.07 -12.37
N LEU A 418 -3.61 0.44 -11.11
CA LEU A 418 -4.47 1.45 -10.47
C LEU A 418 -3.76 2.77 -10.18
N MET A 419 -2.45 2.75 -9.87
CA MET A 419 -1.70 3.91 -9.46
C MET A 419 -1.08 4.65 -10.66
N HIS A 420 -0.90 5.96 -10.51
CA HIS A 420 -0.28 6.81 -11.53
C HIS A 420 0.96 7.50 -10.94
N PHE A 421 2.10 7.38 -11.64
CA PHE A 421 3.39 7.91 -11.19
C PHE A 421 3.72 7.51 -9.75
N PRO A 422 3.53 6.23 -9.33
CA PRO A 422 3.75 5.86 -7.95
C PRO A 422 5.21 6.04 -7.57
N THR A 423 5.45 6.77 -6.48
CA THR A 423 6.76 6.80 -5.85
C THR A 423 6.84 5.65 -4.85
N TRP A 424 7.90 4.86 -4.99
CA TRP A 424 8.16 3.72 -4.13
C TRP A 424 9.00 4.17 -2.94
N VAL A 425 8.45 4.04 -1.75
CA VAL A 425 9.16 4.25 -0.48
C VAL A 425 9.42 2.87 0.10
N ASP A 426 10.57 2.30 -0.23
CA ASP A 426 10.98 0.98 0.23
C ASP A 426 12.15 1.10 1.20
N LEU A 427 11.83 1.11 2.49
CA LEU A 427 12.81 1.20 3.57
C LEU A 427 13.24 -0.17 4.10
N LYS A 428 12.67 -1.25 3.54
CA LYS A 428 13.02 -2.59 3.99
C LYS A 428 14.27 -3.15 3.32
N GLY A 429 14.58 -2.70 2.08
CA GLY A 429 15.35 -3.57 1.23
C GLY A 429 14.65 -4.95 1.12
N GLU A 430 15.09 -5.85 0.31
CA GLU A 430 14.52 -7.19 0.26
C GLU A 430 14.52 -7.82 1.66
N ASP A 431 13.33 -7.93 2.29
CA ASP A 431 12.95 -8.73 3.47
C ASP A 431 14.01 -8.95 4.58
N ALA A 432 14.59 -7.90 5.14
CA ALA A 432 15.53 -8.03 6.23
C ALA A 432 14.83 -8.24 7.59
N VAL A 433 15.26 -9.26 8.33
CA VAL A 433 14.93 -9.41 9.77
C VAL A 433 15.58 -8.23 10.51
N PRO A 434 14.86 -7.52 11.41
CA PRO A 434 15.48 -6.46 12.19
C PRO A 434 16.71 -6.96 12.96
N GLU A 435 17.82 -6.25 12.91
CA GLU A 435 19.04 -6.57 13.68
C GLU A 435 18.80 -6.72 15.18
N THR A 436 17.69 -6.19 15.66
CA THR A 436 17.26 -6.28 17.06
C THR A 436 16.49 -7.56 17.39
N VAL A 437 16.25 -8.44 16.41
CA VAL A 437 15.53 -9.69 16.62
C VAL A 437 16.50 -10.86 16.49
N HIS A 438 16.69 -11.56 17.61
CA HIS A 438 17.35 -12.85 17.61
C HIS A 438 16.31 -13.94 17.35
N HIS A 439 16.36 -14.60 16.22
CA HIS A 439 15.43 -15.66 15.85
C HIS A 439 16.12 -17.01 15.79
N VAL A 440 15.50 -18.02 16.43
CA VAL A 440 16.05 -19.38 16.52
C VAL A 440 14.98 -20.42 16.21
N VAL A 441 15.40 -21.60 15.78
CA VAL A 441 14.55 -22.76 15.59
C VAL A 441 14.93 -23.90 16.52
N VAL A 442 13.90 -24.59 17.01
CA VAL A 442 14.03 -25.81 17.82
C VAL A 442 13.36 -26.95 17.07
N MET A 443 14.13 -27.97 16.70
CA MET A 443 13.55 -29.12 16.01
C MET A 443 12.84 -30.03 17.01
N VAL A 444 11.56 -30.28 16.77
CA VAL A 444 10.72 -31.18 17.57
C VAL A 444 10.62 -32.52 16.87
N ASP A 445 11.35 -33.50 17.38
CA ASP A 445 11.43 -34.83 16.80
C ASP A 445 10.73 -35.90 17.66
N PRO A 446 9.54 -36.36 17.28
CA PRO A 446 8.80 -37.34 18.05
C PRO A 446 9.39 -38.76 18.00
N GLN A 447 10.39 -39.00 17.15
CA GLN A 447 11.09 -40.28 17.07
C GLN A 447 12.16 -40.39 18.16
N THR A 448 12.86 -39.30 18.40
CA THR A 448 13.93 -39.22 19.42
C THR A 448 13.39 -38.83 20.79
N ASP A 449 12.50 -37.84 20.87
CA ASP A 449 11.83 -37.46 22.11
C ASP A 449 10.53 -38.25 22.30
N ARG A 450 10.61 -39.35 23.05
CA ARG A 450 9.48 -40.25 23.37
C ARG A 450 8.70 -39.83 24.62
N THR A 451 9.01 -38.68 25.23
CA THR A 451 8.33 -38.20 26.46
C THR A 451 6.84 -37.97 26.21
N TRP A 452 6.41 -37.70 24.99
CA TRP A 452 4.99 -37.54 24.63
C TRP A 452 4.12 -38.75 25.07
N ALA A 453 4.70 -39.96 25.09
CA ALA A 453 3.97 -41.19 25.44
C ALA A 453 3.66 -41.30 26.94
N THR A 454 4.33 -40.50 27.77
CA THR A 454 4.23 -40.58 29.27
C THR A 454 3.77 -39.27 29.89
N LEU A 455 3.30 -38.32 29.13
CA LEU A 455 2.79 -37.06 29.64
C LEU A 455 1.58 -37.26 30.54
N ARG A 456 1.62 -36.70 31.74
CA ARG A 456 0.52 -36.82 32.74
C ARG A 456 -0.66 -35.93 32.38
N LYS A 457 -0.41 -34.77 31.80
CA LYS A 457 -1.41 -33.78 31.41
C LYS A 457 -1.05 -33.20 30.04
N PRO A 458 -1.22 -33.97 28.95
CA PRO A 458 -0.89 -33.49 27.64
C PRO A 458 -1.83 -32.36 27.21
N ILE A 459 -1.35 -31.49 26.28
CA ILE A 459 -2.21 -30.54 25.59
C ILE A 459 -3.28 -31.29 24.79
N GLN A 460 -4.49 -30.75 24.73
CA GLN A 460 -5.51 -31.22 23.82
C GLN A 460 -5.15 -30.81 22.40
N THR A 461 -5.18 -31.74 21.45
CA THR A 461 -4.88 -31.46 20.03
C THR A 461 -6.12 -31.03 19.27
N ASP A 462 -5.96 -30.69 17.99
CA ASP A 462 -7.03 -30.21 17.09
C ASP A 462 -8.05 -31.30 16.67
N GLY A 463 -7.84 -32.53 17.09
CA GLY A 463 -8.74 -33.66 16.85
C GLY A 463 -8.70 -34.21 15.43
N VAL A 464 -7.72 -33.83 14.59
CA VAL A 464 -7.55 -34.32 13.23
C VAL A 464 -7.28 -35.84 13.21
N HIS A 465 -6.72 -36.37 14.29
CA HIS A 465 -6.40 -37.79 14.48
C HIS A 465 -7.50 -38.60 15.20
N ALA A 466 -8.69 -38.04 15.38
CA ALA A 466 -9.78 -38.70 16.14
C ALA A 466 -10.21 -40.08 15.58
N ARG A 467 -9.85 -40.38 14.35
CA ARG A 467 -10.16 -41.66 13.68
C ARG A 467 -8.94 -42.53 13.37
N ASP A 468 -7.75 -42.03 13.70
CA ASP A 468 -6.48 -42.68 13.44
C ASP A 468 -6.12 -43.59 14.62
N ASN A 469 -5.39 -44.69 14.37
CA ASN A 469 -4.95 -45.61 15.42
C ASN A 469 -3.64 -45.13 16.03
N ILE A 470 -3.75 -44.24 17.01
CA ILE A 470 -2.60 -43.62 17.71
C ILE A 470 -2.17 -44.52 18.85
N SER A 471 -0.93 -44.97 18.85
CA SER A 471 -0.35 -45.81 19.90
C SER A 471 1.12 -45.48 20.13
N SER A 472 1.55 -45.46 21.38
CA SER A 472 2.96 -45.22 21.76
C SER A 472 3.95 -46.25 21.23
N GLY A 473 3.46 -47.42 20.80
CA GLY A 473 4.27 -48.45 20.15
C GLY A 473 4.40 -48.29 18.62
N ASN A 474 3.62 -47.41 17.99
CA ASN A 474 3.62 -47.18 16.56
C ASN A 474 4.55 -46.03 16.14
N THR A 475 5.03 -46.15 14.91
CA THR A 475 5.79 -45.07 14.21
C THR A 475 5.09 -44.66 12.90
N THR A 476 3.75 -44.83 12.84
CA THR A 476 2.98 -44.38 11.69
C THR A 476 3.01 -42.86 11.56
N PRO A 477 2.89 -42.31 10.34
CA PRO A 477 2.87 -40.85 10.15
C PRO A 477 1.84 -40.14 11.02
N GLU A 478 0.66 -40.73 11.22
CA GLU A 478 -0.41 -40.18 12.06
C GLU A 478 0.00 -40.16 13.55
N THR A 479 0.64 -41.23 14.02
CA THR A 479 1.15 -41.31 15.41
C THR A 479 2.24 -40.27 15.65
N LEU A 480 3.18 -40.14 14.73
CA LEU A 480 4.27 -39.17 14.83
C LEU A 480 3.73 -37.73 14.73
N SER A 481 2.73 -37.49 13.88
CA SER A 481 2.06 -36.20 13.79
C SER A 481 1.36 -35.82 15.10
N GLU A 482 0.59 -36.73 15.71
CA GLU A 482 -0.06 -36.48 17.01
C GLU A 482 0.98 -36.26 18.12
N ALA A 483 2.04 -37.08 18.15
CA ALA A 483 3.15 -36.95 19.08
C ALA A 483 3.83 -35.59 19.01
N THR A 484 4.05 -35.08 17.79
CA THR A 484 4.61 -33.74 17.59
C THR A 484 3.73 -32.64 18.18
N LYS A 485 2.42 -32.70 17.97
CA LYS A 485 1.48 -31.71 18.53
C LYS A 485 1.53 -31.71 20.09
N LEU A 486 1.61 -32.90 20.68
CA LEU A 486 1.76 -33.04 22.15
C LEU A 486 3.10 -32.44 22.62
N LEU A 487 4.20 -32.76 21.95
CA LEU A 487 5.53 -32.24 22.30
C LEU A 487 5.62 -30.72 22.16
N LYS A 488 5.02 -30.11 21.14
CA LYS A 488 5.04 -28.66 20.93
C LYS A 488 4.43 -27.91 22.11
N GLY A 489 3.37 -28.44 22.75
CA GLY A 489 2.84 -27.89 24.00
C GLY A 489 3.87 -27.89 25.14
N GLU A 490 4.56 -29.01 25.34
CA GLU A 490 5.59 -29.14 26.37
C GLU A 490 6.82 -28.25 26.07
N TYR A 491 7.25 -28.17 24.80
CA TYR A 491 8.36 -27.30 24.39
C TYR A 491 8.00 -25.82 24.56
N CYS A 492 6.75 -25.44 24.38
CA CYS A 492 6.28 -24.09 24.67
C CYS A 492 6.47 -23.76 26.16
N LEU A 493 6.04 -24.65 27.07
CA LEU A 493 6.26 -24.47 28.52
C LEU A 493 7.75 -24.44 28.88
N LYS A 494 8.55 -25.31 28.28
CA LYS A 494 10.02 -25.32 28.46
C LYS A 494 10.64 -23.99 28.02
N ALA A 495 10.24 -23.44 26.87
CA ALA A 495 10.72 -22.16 26.36
C ALA A 495 10.39 -21.00 27.31
N ILE A 496 9.14 -20.94 27.77
CA ILE A 496 8.68 -19.92 28.72
C ILE A 496 9.51 -19.97 30.01
N ASN A 497 9.73 -21.17 30.57
CA ASN A 497 10.49 -21.36 31.80
C ASN A 497 12.00 -21.11 31.62
N GLN A 498 12.59 -21.61 30.53
CA GLN A 498 14.04 -21.48 30.25
C GLN A 498 14.45 -20.01 30.15
N HIS A 499 13.61 -19.17 29.52
CA HIS A 499 13.91 -17.76 29.30
C HIS A 499 13.17 -16.83 30.30
N ASN A 500 12.53 -17.37 31.34
CA ASN A 500 11.77 -16.60 32.34
C ASN A 500 10.84 -15.58 31.68
N MET A 501 10.12 -16.00 30.63
CA MET A 501 9.31 -15.10 29.85
C MET A 501 8.17 -14.53 30.70
N ASP A 502 8.15 -13.23 30.85
CA ASP A 502 7.12 -12.48 31.57
C ASP A 502 6.12 -11.80 30.62
N ARG A 503 6.50 -11.65 29.34
CA ARG A 503 5.63 -11.06 28.32
C ARG A 503 5.98 -11.60 26.92
N ALA A 504 5.06 -12.36 26.32
CA ALA A 504 5.28 -12.92 24.99
C ALA A 504 4.00 -12.98 24.15
N ILE A 505 4.18 -12.97 22.82
CA ILE A 505 3.14 -13.35 21.87
C ILE A 505 3.41 -14.76 21.37
N ILE A 506 2.35 -15.59 21.30
CA ILE A 506 2.45 -16.99 20.88
C ILE A 506 1.55 -17.22 19.67
N PHE A 507 2.14 -17.64 18.57
CA PHE A 507 1.43 -17.87 17.31
C PHE A 507 1.07 -19.34 17.15
N CYS A 508 -0.21 -19.58 16.89
CA CYS A 508 -0.76 -20.89 16.52
C CYS A 508 -1.33 -20.83 15.10
N ARG A 509 -1.37 -21.98 14.44
CA ARG A 509 -1.89 -22.09 13.07
C ARG A 509 -3.40 -21.92 13.00
N THR A 510 -4.14 -22.53 13.92
CA THR A 510 -5.60 -22.53 13.91
C THR A 510 -6.22 -21.95 15.17
N LYS A 511 -7.49 -21.57 15.09
CA LYS A 511 -8.28 -21.08 16.21
C LYS A 511 -8.41 -22.14 17.32
N ILE A 512 -8.55 -23.44 16.93
CA ILE A 512 -8.65 -24.56 17.85
C ILE A 512 -7.34 -24.75 18.61
N ASP A 513 -6.20 -24.60 17.93
CA ASP A 513 -4.89 -24.68 18.57
C ASP A 513 -4.71 -23.55 19.59
N CYS A 514 -5.19 -22.34 19.26
CA CYS A 514 -5.17 -21.22 20.22
C CYS A 514 -5.98 -21.55 21.50
N ASP A 515 -7.21 -22.02 21.35
CA ASP A 515 -8.09 -22.37 22.49
C ASP A 515 -7.51 -23.53 23.31
N ASN A 516 -6.91 -24.51 22.64
CA ASN A 516 -6.28 -25.65 23.31
C ASN A 516 -5.03 -25.24 24.10
N LEU A 517 -4.19 -24.38 23.51
CA LEU A 517 -3.01 -23.87 24.17
C LEU A 517 -3.35 -22.96 25.36
N GLU A 518 -4.38 -22.10 25.22
CA GLU A 518 -4.87 -21.27 26.34
C GLU A 518 -5.27 -22.14 27.53
N ARG A 519 -6.10 -23.16 27.29
CA ARG A 519 -6.53 -24.10 28.34
C ARG A 519 -5.35 -24.84 28.97
N PHE A 520 -4.41 -25.28 28.14
CA PHE A 520 -3.22 -25.99 28.58
C PHE A 520 -2.35 -25.11 29.48
N LEU A 521 -2.02 -23.89 29.06
CA LEU A 521 -1.21 -22.97 29.87
C LEU A 521 -1.90 -22.62 31.20
N LEU A 522 -3.18 -22.28 31.17
CA LEU A 522 -3.95 -21.97 32.38
C LEU A 522 -4.03 -23.15 33.36
N SER A 523 -4.09 -24.39 32.85
CA SER A 523 -4.11 -25.59 33.67
C SER A 523 -2.73 -25.99 34.25
N SER A 524 -1.66 -25.46 33.65
CA SER A 524 -0.27 -25.76 34.03
C SER A 524 0.23 -24.89 35.19
N GLY A 525 -0.48 -23.83 35.57
CA GLY A 525 -0.18 -22.99 36.73
C GLY A 525 -0.54 -21.52 36.56
N GLY A 526 -0.76 -20.83 37.64
CA GLY A 526 -1.14 -19.40 37.62
C GLY A 526 -0.08 -18.45 37.08
N GLN A 527 1.19 -18.89 37.01
CA GLN A 527 2.27 -18.12 36.39
C GLN A 527 2.13 -17.97 34.85
N TYR A 528 1.31 -18.80 34.20
CA TYR A 528 1.07 -18.80 32.77
C TYR A 528 -0.20 -18.05 32.39
N SER A 529 -0.48 -16.91 33.03
CA SER A 529 -1.65 -16.10 32.71
C SER A 529 -1.65 -15.70 31.23
N CYS A 530 -2.70 -16.06 30.51
CA CYS A 530 -2.79 -15.83 29.06
C CYS A 530 -4.21 -15.47 28.64
N VAL A 531 -4.33 -14.90 27.45
CA VAL A 531 -5.58 -14.65 26.74
C VAL A 531 -5.42 -15.01 25.27
N CYS A 532 -6.54 -15.35 24.64
CA CYS A 532 -6.57 -15.77 23.28
C CYS A 532 -7.22 -14.72 22.35
N LEU A 533 -6.69 -14.59 21.13
CA LEU A 533 -7.18 -13.67 20.11
C LEU A 533 -7.30 -14.37 18.76
N HIS A 534 -8.54 -14.63 18.32
CA HIS A 534 -8.84 -15.19 17.01
C HIS A 534 -10.26 -14.83 16.54
N GLY A 535 -10.56 -15.05 15.27
CA GLY A 535 -11.79 -14.57 14.61
C GLY A 535 -13.12 -15.10 15.18
N ASP A 536 -13.12 -16.25 15.91
CA ASP A 536 -14.35 -16.80 16.50
C ASP A 536 -14.69 -16.20 17.88
N ARG A 537 -13.76 -15.47 18.50
CA ARG A 537 -14.03 -14.71 19.72
C ARG A 537 -14.91 -13.49 19.39
N LYS A 538 -15.85 -13.17 20.30
CA LYS A 538 -16.70 -11.99 20.11
C LYS A 538 -15.88 -10.71 20.06
N PRO A 539 -16.26 -9.70 19.27
CA PRO A 539 -15.49 -8.45 19.14
C PRO A 539 -15.17 -7.78 20.48
N GLN A 540 -16.12 -7.75 21.41
CA GLN A 540 -15.92 -7.20 22.74
C GLN A 540 -14.90 -7.99 23.57
N GLU A 541 -14.92 -9.33 23.46
CA GLU A 541 -13.97 -10.21 24.11
C GLU A 541 -12.55 -10.01 23.55
N ARG A 542 -12.43 -9.91 22.21
CA ARG A 542 -11.14 -9.63 21.56
C ARG A 542 -10.56 -8.30 22.04
N LYS A 543 -11.38 -7.25 22.10
CA LYS A 543 -10.95 -5.94 22.62
C LYS A 543 -10.52 -6.03 24.09
N SER A 544 -11.32 -6.69 24.94
CA SER A 544 -10.98 -6.89 26.35
C SER A 544 -9.69 -7.69 26.55
N ASN A 545 -9.49 -8.76 25.77
CA ASN A 545 -8.29 -9.60 25.87
C ASN A 545 -7.04 -8.81 25.42
N LEU A 546 -7.16 -8.03 24.35
CA LEU A 546 -6.08 -7.17 23.87
C LEU A 546 -5.70 -6.12 24.91
N GLU A 547 -6.68 -5.46 25.54
CA GLU A 547 -6.45 -4.48 26.60
C GLU A 547 -5.80 -5.10 27.83
N LYS A 548 -6.26 -6.28 28.28
CA LYS A 548 -5.62 -7.01 29.38
C LYS A 548 -4.14 -7.27 29.13
N PHE A 549 -3.79 -7.65 27.89
CA PHE A 549 -2.40 -7.87 27.51
C PHE A 549 -1.62 -6.56 27.44
N LYS A 550 -2.17 -5.50 26.83
CA LYS A 550 -1.54 -4.16 26.76
C LYS A 550 -1.26 -3.59 28.17
N GLN A 551 -2.18 -3.78 29.10
CA GLN A 551 -2.08 -3.32 30.50
C GLN A 551 -1.26 -4.25 31.42
N ASN A 552 -0.59 -5.27 30.88
CA ASN A 552 0.21 -6.24 31.62
C ASN A 552 -0.58 -7.04 32.67
N GLN A 553 -1.91 -7.15 32.51
CA GLN A 553 -2.75 -7.98 33.41
C GLN A 553 -2.58 -9.47 33.12
N VAL A 554 -2.12 -9.83 31.94
CA VAL A 554 -1.76 -11.19 31.55
C VAL A 554 -0.40 -11.17 30.83
N LYS A 555 0.34 -12.28 30.95
CA LYS A 555 1.71 -12.41 30.43
C LYS A 555 1.76 -12.81 28.95
N PHE A 556 0.81 -13.63 28.50
CA PHE A 556 0.87 -14.23 27.18
C PHE A 556 -0.37 -13.89 26.35
N LEU A 557 -0.14 -13.52 25.10
CA LEU A 557 -1.17 -13.35 24.08
C LEU A 557 -1.03 -14.48 23.07
N ILE A 558 -2.04 -15.35 22.99
CA ILE A 558 -2.09 -16.45 22.02
C ILE A 558 -2.95 -16.01 20.83
N CYS A 559 -2.46 -16.13 19.60
CA CYS A 559 -3.20 -15.65 18.44
C CYS A 559 -2.89 -16.43 17.16
N THR A 560 -3.77 -16.24 16.15
CA THR A 560 -3.55 -16.64 14.77
C THR A 560 -3.01 -15.46 13.97
N ASP A 561 -2.40 -15.70 12.79
CA ASP A 561 -1.89 -14.64 11.92
C ASP A 561 -2.93 -13.59 11.56
N VAL A 562 -4.15 -14.04 11.18
CA VAL A 562 -5.24 -13.14 10.79
C VAL A 562 -5.63 -12.20 11.93
N ALA A 563 -5.64 -12.71 13.16
CA ALA A 563 -6.01 -11.92 14.34
C ALA A 563 -4.87 -11.02 14.81
N ALA A 564 -3.63 -11.39 14.51
CA ALA A 564 -2.44 -10.62 14.90
C ALA A 564 -2.10 -9.50 13.92
N ARG A 565 -2.63 -9.57 12.69
CA ARG A 565 -2.47 -8.48 11.71
C ARG A 565 -3.14 -7.22 12.25
N GLY A 566 -2.46 -6.09 12.10
CA GLY A 566 -3.00 -4.80 12.52
C GLY A 566 -3.10 -4.55 14.04
N ILE A 567 -2.63 -5.47 14.87
CA ILE A 567 -2.56 -5.18 16.31
C ILE A 567 -1.34 -4.31 16.58
N ASP A 568 -1.55 -3.16 17.20
CA ASP A 568 -0.49 -2.29 17.69
C ASP A 568 0.15 -2.89 18.95
N ILE A 569 0.87 -3.98 18.77
CA ILE A 569 1.72 -4.63 19.76
C ILE A 569 3.06 -4.88 19.07
N THR A 570 4.08 -4.19 19.52
CA THR A 570 5.45 -4.28 19.02
C THR A 570 6.41 -4.05 20.16
N GLY A 571 7.68 -4.36 19.96
CA GLY A 571 8.70 -4.21 21.00
C GLY A 571 8.57 -5.22 22.11
N LEU A 572 7.94 -6.38 21.86
CA LEU A 572 7.87 -7.46 22.83
C LEU A 572 9.26 -8.08 23.06
N PRO A 573 9.57 -8.53 24.29
CA PRO A 573 10.82 -9.26 24.52
C PRO A 573 10.84 -10.65 23.89
N PHE A 574 9.68 -11.32 23.78
CA PHE A 574 9.61 -12.72 23.36
C PHE A 574 8.45 -13.00 22.40
N MET A 575 8.70 -13.95 21.49
CA MET A 575 7.70 -14.55 20.61
C MET A 575 7.96 -16.04 20.45
N ILE A 576 6.87 -16.83 20.39
CA ILE A 576 6.94 -18.25 20.11
C ILE A 576 6.05 -18.59 18.93
N ASN A 577 6.60 -19.24 17.91
CA ASN A 577 5.85 -19.94 16.87
C ASN A 577 5.62 -21.39 17.30
N ILE A 578 4.41 -21.76 17.66
CA ILE A 578 4.04 -23.16 17.89
C ILE A 578 4.08 -23.93 16.56
N THR A 579 3.66 -23.26 15.48
CA THR A 579 3.71 -23.78 14.13
C THR A 579 4.28 -22.69 13.21
N LEU A 580 5.20 -23.06 12.34
CA LEU A 580 5.68 -22.14 11.30
C LEU A 580 4.51 -21.75 10.38
N PRO A 581 4.49 -20.53 9.85
CA PRO A 581 3.55 -20.18 8.80
C PRO A 581 3.93 -20.83 7.47
N ASP A 582 2.93 -21.15 6.65
CA ASP A 582 3.08 -21.63 5.28
C ASP A 582 3.48 -20.52 4.29
N GLU A 583 3.29 -19.27 4.65
CA GLU A 583 3.72 -18.11 3.88
C GLU A 583 4.90 -17.40 4.54
N LYS A 584 5.98 -17.21 3.76
CA LYS A 584 7.22 -16.53 4.15
C LYS A 584 6.97 -15.15 4.77
N SER A 585 6.08 -14.36 4.15
CA SER A 585 5.72 -13.02 4.63
C SER A 585 5.07 -13.01 6.01
N ASN A 586 4.31 -14.06 6.35
CA ASN A 586 3.73 -14.18 7.70
C ASN A 586 4.81 -14.39 8.76
N TYR A 587 5.92 -15.07 8.41
CA TYR A 587 7.06 -15.21 9.32
C TYR A 587 7.65 -13.84 9.67
N VAL A 588 7.91 -13.01 8.67
CA VAL A 588 8.42 -11.64 8.85
C VAL A 588 7.46 -10.80 9.69
N HIS A 589 6.15 -10.88 9.41
CA HIS A 589 5.13 -10.18 10.20
C HIS A 589 5.06 -10.62 11.66
N ARG A 590 5.29 -11.91 11.94
CA ARG A 590 5.32 -12.43 13.30
C ARG A 590 6.55 -11.93 14.07
N ILE A 591 7.75 -12.09 13.49
CA ILE A 591 8.98 -11.65 14.14
C ILE A 591 9.07 -10.13 14.30
N GLY A 592 8.42 -9.35 13.43
CA GLY A 592 8.31 -7.89 13.55
C GLY A 592 7.50 -7.42 14.78
N ARG A 593 6.92 -8.32 15.58
CA ARG A 593 6.30 -8.01 16.88
C ARG A 593 7.31 -7.92 18.01
N VAL A 594 8.51 -8.46 17.79
CA VAL A 594 9.56 -8.62 18.78
C VAL A 594 10.69 -7.65 18.51
N GLY A 595 11.35 -7.16 19.52
CA GLY A 595 12.44 -6.20 19.41
C GLY A 595 11.98 -4.85 18.86
N ARG A 596 12.75 -3.83 19.03
CA ARG A 596 12.65 -2.50 18.37
C ARG A 596 13.96 -1.76 18.52
N ALA A 597 14.14 -0.68 17.74
CA ALA A 597 15.35 0.14 17.56
C ALA A 597 16.37 0.19 18.71
N ASP A 598 15.93 0.04 19.96
CA ASP A 598 16.75 0.12 21.17
C ASP A 598 16.66 -1.12 22.10
N ARG A 599 15.85 -2.15 21.70
CA ARG A 599 15.61 -3.34 22.57
C ARG A 599 15.71 -4.63 21.77
N MET A 600 16.49 -5.56 22.30
CA MET A 600 16.61 -6.91 21.71
C MET A 600 15.37 -7.75 22.05
N GLY A 601 14.91 -8.54 21.08
CA GLY A 601 13.85 -9.51 21.24
C GLY A 601 14.28 -10.91 20.79
N LEU A 602 13.65 -11.93 21.38
CA LEU A 602 13.89 -13.34 21.05
C LEU A 602 12.64 -13.97 20.43
N ALA A 603 12.80 -14.53 19.24
CA ALA A 603 11.78 -15.30 18.54
C ALA A 603 12.19 -16.77 18.48
N ILE A 604 11.36 -17.66 19.04
CA ILE A 604 11.58 -19.11 19.05
C ILE A 604 10.55 -19.78 18.17
N SER A 605 10.99 -20.58 17.19
CA SER A 605 10.09 -21.37 16.34
C SER A 605 10.25 -22.85 16.63
N LEU A 606 9.14 -23.52 16.98
CA LEU A 606 9.08 -24.96 17.21
C LEU A 606 8.76 -25.65 15.89
N VAL A 607 9.74 -26.32 15.30
CA VAL A 607 9.64 -26.89 13.96
C VAL A 607 9.61 -28.41 14.03
N SER A 608 8.56 -29.01 13.51
CA SER A 608 8.45 -30.47 13.41
C SER A 608 9.48 -31.05 12.47
N THR A 609 10.09 -32.17 12.82
CA THR A 609 10.95 -32.93 11.90
C THR A 609 10.18 -33.83 10.94
N VAL A 610 8.90 -34.03 11.19
CA VAL A 610 7.99 -34.88 10.37
C VAL A 610 6.79 -34.06 9.91
N PRO A 611 6.16 -34.41 8.80
CA PRO A 611 4.92 -33.76 8.38
C PRO A 611 3.80 -33.92 9.43
N GLU A 612 3.07 -32.88 9.69
CA GLU A 612 1.90 -32.88 10.58
C GLU A 612 0.60 -32.96 9.77
N LYS A 613 -0.30 -33.89 10.12
CA LYS A 613 -1.66 -33.89 9.58
C LYS A 613 -2.44 -32.72 10.20
N VAL A 614 -3.02 -31.88 9.35
CA VAL A 614 -3.69 -30.65 9.79
C VAL A 614 -5.02 -30.46 9.05
N TRP A 615 -5.91 -29.68 9.64
CA TRP A 615 -7.14 -29.26 8.97
C TRP A 615 -6.85 -28.33 7.80
N TYR A 616 -7.55 -28.63 6.65
CA TYR A 616 -7.53 -27.85 5.42
C TYR A 616 -8.93 -27.72 4.84
N HIS A 617 -9.80 -27.01 5.34
CA HIS A 617 -11.18 -26.90 4.89
C HIS A 617 -11.29 -26.16 3.55
N GLY A 618 -11.14 -26.84 2.43
CA GLY A 618 -11.32 -26.26 1.10
C GLY A 618 -12.75 -25.75 0.85
N GLU A 619 -12.95 -25.08 -0.28
CA GLU A 619 -14.23 -24.45 -0.66
C GLU A 619 -15.41 -25.44 -0.65
N TRP A 620 -15.15 -26.73 -0.86
CA TRP A 620 -16.14 -27.82 -0.82
C TRP A 620 -16.65 -28.15 0.59
N CYS A 621 -16.00 -27.66 1.66
CA CYS A 621 -16.42 -27.91 3.03
C CYS A 621 -17.61 -27.02 3.39
N SER A 622 -18.83 -27.57 3.35
CA SER A 622 -20.07 -26.84 3.63
C SER A 622 -20.12 -26.18 5.00
N SER A 623 -19.42 -26.75 5.99
CA SER A 623 -19.33 -26.21 7.35
C SER A 623 -18.23 -25.15 7.51
N ARG A 624 -17.37 -24.96 6.49
CA ARG A 624 -16.20 -24.09 6.55
C ARG A 624 -15.38 -24.26 7.84
N GLY A 625 -15.20 -25.51 8.25
CA GLY A 625 -14.48 -25.90 9.46
C GLY A 625 -15.31 -25.94 10.76
N ARG A 626 -16.51 -25.39 10.79
CA ARG A 626 -17.36 -25.45 12.01
C ARG A 626 -17.87 -26.87 12.21
N ASN A 627 -17.42 -27.53 13.31
CA ASN A 627 -17.77 -28.91 13.66
C ASN A 627 -17.54 -29.94 12.54
N CYS A 628 -16.59 -29.71 11.63
CA CYS A 628 -16.22 -30.65 10.58
C CYS A 628 -15.62 -31.91 11.21
N LYS A 629 -16.11 -33.08 10.79
CA LYS A 629 -15.63 -34.42 11.24
C LYS A 629 -14.92 -35.19 10.13
N ASN A 630 -14.69 -34.54 8.98
CA ASN A 630 -14.05 -35.17 7.83
C ASN A 630 -12.53 -35.13 7.95
N THR A 631 -11.93 -36.13 8.56
CA THR A 631 -10.49 -36.26 8.74
C THR A 631 -9.75 -36.91 7.56
N ALA A 632 -10.43 -37.12 6.42
CA ALA A 632 -9.79 -37.65 5.22
C ALA A 632 -8.82 -36.63 4.63
N LEU A 633 -7.70 -37.10 4.10
CA LEU A 633 -6.74 -36.30 3.37
C LEU A 633 -7.32 -35.84 2.03
N THR A 634 -6.93 -34.67 1.58
CA THR A 634 -7.32 -34.11 0.26
C THR A 634 -6.77 -34.96 -0.88
N ASP A 635 -5.58 -35.54 -0.69
CA ASP A 635 -4.89 -36.36 -1.70
C ASP A 635 -5.50 -37.75 -1.85
N ASP A 636 -6.04 -38.34 -0.77
CA ASP A 636 -6.60 -39.67 -0.78
C ASP A 636 -8.04 -39.67 -1.26
N ARG A 637 -8.80 -38.62 -1.02
CA ARG A 637 -10.22 -38.48 -1.41
C ARG A 637 -10.55 -37.09 -1.90
N PRO A 638 -11.16 -36.95 -3.07
CA PRO A 638 -11.75 -35.69 -3.48
C PRO A 638 -12.66 -35.17 -2.37
N LYS A 639 -12.42 -33.92 -1.92
CA LYS A 639 -13.13 -33.27 -0.79
C LYS A 639 -12.75 -33.76 0.61
N GLY A 640 -11.59 -34.33 0.83
CA GLY A 640 -10.99 -34.47 2.15
C GLY A 640 -10.82 -33.10 2.83
N CYS A 641 -10.80 -33.04 4.15
CA CYS A 641 -10.64 -31.77 4.90
C CYS A 641 -9.32 -31.70 5.69
N CYS A 642 -8.38 -32.60 5.39
CA CYS A 642 -7.05 -32.61 5.98
C CYS A 642 -5.97 -32.64 4.91
N MET A 643 -4.79 -32.16 5.27
CA MET A 643 -3.57 -32.26 4.46
C MET A 643 -2.35 -32.53 5.34
N TRP A 644 -1.26 -32.94 4.72
CA TRP A 644 0.05 -32.98 5.38
C TRP A 644 0.73 -31.62 5.33
N TYR A 645 1.20 -31.15 6.48
CA TYR A 645 1.85 -29.85 6.66
C TYR A 645 3.34 -30.09 6.90
N ASN A 646 4.20 -29.69 5.96
CA ASN A 646 5.63 -29.99 5.96
C ASN A 646 6.43 -28.77 6.46
N GLU A 647 6.60 -28.64 7.78
CA GLU A 647 7.35 -27.52 8.37
C GLU A 647 8.82 -27.45 7.98
N PRO A 648 9.56 -28.58 7.81
CA PRO A 648 10.93 -28.52 7.29
C PRO A 648 11.04 -27.83 5.94
N GLN A 649 10.09 -28.05 5.03
CA GLN A 649 10.06 -27.36 3.75
C GLN A 649 9.76 -25.87 3.92
N TYR A 650 8.80 -25.50 4.76
CA TYR A 650 8.50 -24.09 5.03
C TYR A 650 9.66 -23.36 5.71
N LEU A 651 10.44 -24.06 6.57
CA LEU A 651 11.66 -23.49 7.14
C LEU A 651 12.68 -23.18 6.05
N ALA A 652 12.93 -24.13 5.13
CA ALA A 652 13.84 -23.92 4.01
C ALA A 652 13.39 -22.77 3.11
N ASP A 653 12.08 -22.69 2.81
CA ASP A 653 11.51 -21.60 2.02
C ASP A 653 11.64 -20.23 2.71
N ILE A 654 11.54 -20.18 4.03
CA ILE A 654 11.73 -18.95 4.83
C ILE A 654 13.20 -18.56 4.84
N GLU A 655 14.12 -19.49 5.06
CA GLU A 655 15.57 -19.24 5.04
C GLU A 655 16.06 -18.74 3.69
N GLU A 656 15.58 -19.35 2.59
CA GLU A 656 15.86 -18.89 1.23
C GLU A 656 15.35 -17.46 1.01
N HIS A 657 14.12 -17.16 1.45
CA HIS A 657 13.52 -15.86 1.30
C HIS A 657 14.26 -14.76 2.07
N LEU A 658 14.71 -15.07 3.28
CA LEU A 658 15.46 -14.15 4.13
C LEU A 658 16.95 -14.11 3.78
N ASN A 659 17.40 -14.99 2.90
CA ASN A 659 18.81 -15.21 2.56
C ASN A 659 19.70 -15.39 3.81
N VAL A 660 19.17 -16.10 4.83
CA VAL A 660 19.87 -16.41 6.08
C VAL A 660 19.56 -17.84 6.51
N THR A 661 20.50 -18.51 7.16
CA THR A 661 20.23 -19.76 7.88
C THR A 661 19.85 -19.42 9.32
N ILE A 662 18.66 -19.82 9.75
CA ILE A 662 18.17 -19.55 11.11
C ILE A 662 18.88 -20.47 12.09
N GLN A 663 19.46 -19.90 13.14
CA GLN A 663 20.20 -20.65 14.13
C GLN A 663 19.35 -21.74 14.79
N GLN A 664 19.78 -22.99 14.68
CA GLN A 664 19.15 -24.10 15.36
C GLN A 664 19.72 -24.24 16.79
N VAL A 665 18.81 -24.34 17.77
CA VAL A 665 19.16 -24.60 19.18
C VAL A 665 18.68 -25.98 19.60
N GLY A 666 19.34 -26.54 20.62
CA GLY A 666 19.00 -27.86 21.15
C GLY A 666 17.66 -27.90 21.90
N THR A 667 17.23 -29.11 22.25
CA THR A 667 15.99 -29.35 23.02
C THR A 667 16.03 -28.82 24.45
N ASP A 668 17.21 -28.36 24.92
CA ASP A 668 17.37 -27.62 26.17
C ASP A 668 17.02 -26.13 26.03
N LEU A 669 16.74 -25.66 24.79
CA LEU A 669 16.31 -24.29 24.47
C LEU A 669 17.32 -23.21 24.90
N LYS A 670 18.57 -23.55 25.12
CA LYS A 670 19.62 -22.58 25.43
C LYS A 670 20.06 -21.85 24.17
N VAL A 671 19.81 -20.56 24.14
CA VAL A 671 20.23 -19.69 23.03
C VAL A 671 21.66 -19.23 23.29
N PRO A 672 22.62 -19.46 22.37
CA PRO A 672 23.98 -18.97 22.51
C PRO A 672 24.02 -17.44 22.50
N VAL A 673 24.53 -16.85 23.57
CA VAL A 673 24.59 -15.37 23.74
C VAL A 673 25.96 -14.79 23.31
N ASN A 674 26.86 -15.65 22.84
CA ASN A 674 28.27 -15.30 22.59
C ASN A 674 28.48 -14.31 21.43
N GLU A 675 27.52 -14.15 20.53
CA GLU A 675 27.59 -13.18 19.42
C GLU A 675 27.28 -11.74 19.84
N PHE A 676 26.77 -11.53 21.05
CA PHE A 676 26.30 -10.21 21.55
C PHE A 676 27.02 -9.79 22.86
N ASP A 677 28.33 -9.90 22.96
CA ASP A 677 29.13 -9.46 24.12
C ASP A 677 28.68 -10.03 25.50
N GLY A 678 27.98 -11.15 25.52
CA GLY A 678 27.66 -11.89 26.76
C GLY A 678 26.70 -11.19 27.72
N LYS A 679 26.03 -10.08 27.36
CA LYS A 679 25.14 -9.28 28.23
C LYS A 679 23.85 -8.86 27.54
N VAL A 680 23.18 -9.77 26.84
CA VAL A 680 21.88 -9.45 26.25
C VAL A 680 20.76 -9.84 27.21
N THR A 681 20.05 -8.83 27.73
CA THR A 681 18.74 -9.03 28.39
C THR A 681 17.66 -8.64 27.39
N TYR A 682 16.83 -9.61 26.99
CA TYR A 682 15.74 -9.35 26.06
C TYR A 682 14.69 -8.43 26.71
N GLY A 683 14.24 -7.41 25.94
CA GLY A 683 13.27 -6.42 26.40
C GLY A 683 13.84 -5.21 27.15
N GLU A 684 15.10 -5.19 27.51
CA GLU A 684 15.75 -4.03 28.12
C GLU A 684 16.39 -3.12 27.06
N LYS A 685 16.45 -1.79 27.34
CA LYS A 685 17.15 -0.86 26.47
C LYS A 685 18.64 -1.19 26.43
N ARG A 686 19.24 -1.20 25.23
CA ARG A 686 20.71 -1.25 25.08
C ARG A 686 21.31 -0.09 25.89
N ALA A 687 22.17 -0.38 26.82
CA ALA A 687 23.00 0.64 27.46
C ALA A 687 23.82 1.35 26.37
N ASN A 688 23.72 2.67 26.29
CA ASN A 688 24.50 3.49 25.37
C ASN A 688 25.99 3.25 25.62
N THR A 689 26.60 2.27 24.95
CA THR A 689 28.03 2.24 24.77
C THR A 689 28.36 3.29 23.73
N GLY A 690 28.73 4.48 24.20
CA GLY A 690 29.24 5.53 23.35
C GLY A 690 30.45 5.02 22.59
N SER A 691 30.28 4.80 21.28
CA SER A 691 31.39 4.64 20.35
C SER A 691 30.92 5.04 18.96
N GLY A 692 31.60 6.05 18.50
CA GLY A 692 31.39 6.81 17.29
C GLY A 692 31.17 5.98 16.04
N TYR A 693 30.18 6.40 15.31
CA TYR A 693 30.11 6.15 13.87
C TYR A 693 31.33 6.78 13.19
N LYS A 694 32.33 5.98 12.89
CA LYS A 694 33.33 6.34 11.87
C LYS A 694 32.61 6.35 10.52
N LYS A 695 32.41 7.55 9.97
CA LYS A 695 32.12 7.73 8.55
C LYS A 695 33.15 6.96 7.73
N LEU A 696 32.75 5.94 7.04
CA LEU A 696 33.49 5.38 5.91
C LEU A 696 33.08 6.17 4.66
N ASN A 697 33.82 7.27 4.43
CA ASN A 697 33.96 7.83 3.09
C ASN A 697 34.93 6.92 2.32
N LYS A 698 34.41 6.21 1.31
CA LYS A 698 35.05 6.07 0.00
C LYS A 698 34.07 5.42 -0.96
#